data_e9d480945f7a49025ebec3f2247bc5fc
#
_entry.id   e9d480945f7a49025ebec3f2247bc5fc
#
_cell.length_a   1.000
_cell.length_b   1.000
_cell.length_c   1.000
_cell.angle_alpha   90.00
_cell.angle_beta   90.00
_cell.angle_gamma   90.00
#
_symmetry.space_group_name_H-M   'P 1'
#
loop_
_entity.id
_entity.type
_entity.pdbx_description
1 polymer ?
#
loop_
_entity_poly.entity_id
_entity_poly.type
_entity_poly.pdbx_seq_one_letter_code
_entity_poly.pdbx_strand_id
1 'polypeptide(L)'
;MKRFPVFIATVMMVSAMQAADKLDLKAITSGEFAASYVTGINPIDGTDLYASISNDGKQVISYSFKTGKQMSILFDVNAAKAPFEQIEGYVISPDGKKLLIMTHREAIYRRSFKAEYFVYDIAKKSLKKLSQGVNQQVATWSPDSRHIAFVKDNNLFVTDGDKETQITRDGKFNEVINGIPDWVYEEEFSFNRAFAWNADGTAIGWIRFDESHVKTYSLQMFEGSHPTHSEYHDYPGEYSYKYPKAGQDNSKVSLWSYDMKNGKTMALDVPVDSDGYYPRVKTSPDANSLIVYTMNRHQDDMRLYAVNPFTGKSRMLIKESVPKFVKEEVIENSIVGKKNILLPSDRDGFMHLYLYDMNGKLLRQVEKGNYDVTSIYGMDEKTGDVYFQAAKLNAHDRQVYVAHKNGKVERLTDAAGSNSAYFSGDYRYFVNTWSSYSHPYVFTVRSNKGKLIKTLEDNKQLLEKTRKYNWGKRETFSFTTSEGVKLDGWMVKPVDFDASKKYPVILFQYSGPGNQQVLDSWSTGSMGNGGAFDYYLAQEGFIIACVDGRGTGGRGAEFEKSTYLRLGDLESKDQVETALYMGSLPYVDKDNIGIWGWSYGGFNTLMSMSEGRPVFKAGVAVAPPTCYRFYDSVYTERYMRTPKENEEGYKVNPIERVKQQHGALLICHGLADDNVHPQNTFEYAEALVQADKDFKTLWYTNRNHGISGGNTRNHLLRQIANWFKQNLK
;
A
#
# COMPACT_ATOMS: atom_id res chain seq x y z
N MET A 1 15.90 -82.31 23.90
CA MET A 1 16.11 -80.96 23.34
C MET A 1 14.94 -80.70 22.39
N LYS A 2 13.94 -79.92 22.86
CA LYS A 2 12.76 -79.54 22.04
C LYS A 2 13.01 -78.11 21.57
N ARG A 3 13.11 -77.91 20.22
CA ARG A 3 13.20 -76.57 19.60
C ARG A 3 11.77 -76.00 19.45
N PHE A 4 11.54 -74.82 20.02
CA PHE A 4 10.36 -73.99 19.73
C PHE A 4 10.65 -73.06 18.56
N PRO A 5 9.77 -72.90 17.57
CA PRO A 5 9.89 -71.86 16.57
C PRO A 5 9.34 -70.52 17.07
N VAL A 6 10.14 -69.49 17.01
CA VAL A 6 9.71 -68.10 17.24
C VAL A 6 9.03 -67.57 15.97
N PHE A 7 7.74 -67.30 16.04
CA PHE A 7 7.00 -66.56 15.03
C PHE A 7 7.20 -65.08 15.26
N ILE A 8 7.92 -64.40 14.38
CA ILE A 8 7.99 -62.93 14.30
C ILE A 8 6.79 -62.49 13.48
N ALA A 9 5.78 -61.95 14.13
CA ALA A 9 4.66 -61.25 13.50
C ALA A 9 5.10 -59.82 13.13
N THR A 10 5.40 -59.59 11.86
CA THR A 10 5.63 -58.24 11.35
C THR A 10 4.28 -57.51 11.23
N VAL A 11 4.00 -56.64 12.17
CA VAL A 11 2.84 -55.70 12.09
C VAL A 11 3.19 -54.62 11.09
N MET A 12 2.69 -54.74 9.85
CA MET A 12 2.66 -53.60 8.94
C MET A 12 1.65 -52.60 9.45
N MET A 13 2.13 -51.49 10.06
CA MET A 13 1.32 -50.31 10.25
C MET A 13 1.08 -49.67 8.87
N VAL A 14 -0.06 -49.98 8.26
CA VAL A 14 -0.61 -49.16 7.19
C VAL A 14 -1.12 -47.89 7.82
N SER A 15 -0.30 -46.84 7.84
CA SER A 15 -0.80 -45.51 8.11
C SER A 15 -1.78 -45.17 6.97
N ALA A 16 -3.08 -45.16 7.27
CA ALA A 16 -4.07 -44.60 6.38
C ALA A 16 -3.69 -43.14 6.19
N MET A 17 -3.15 -42.78 5.04
CA MET A 17 -3.03 -41.38 4.63
C MET A 17 -4.45 -40.85 4.56
N GLN A 18 -4.85 -40.05 5.55
CA GLN A 18 -6.10 -39.33 5.53
C GLN A 18 -6.04 -38.41 4.31
N ALA A 19 -7.01 -38.51 3.39
CA ALA A 19 -7.08 -37.64 2.22
C ALA A 19 -7.13 -36.20 2.72
N ALA A 20 -6.26 -35.36 2.20
CA ALA A 20 -6.24 -33.95 2.59
C ALA A 20 -7.55 -33.26 2.21
N ASP A 21 -7.98 -32.32 3.03
CA ASP A 21 -9.17 -31.50 2.77
C ASP A 21 -8.95 -30.65 1.51
N LYS A 22 -10.03 -30.46 0.73
CA LYS A 22 -10.00 -29.59 -0.44
C LYS A 22 -10.23 -28.14 -0.04
N LEU A 23 -9.45 -27.24 -0.65
CA LEU A 23 -9.68 -25.80 -0.52
C LEU A 23 -11.05 -25.43 -1.12
N ASP A 24 -11.77 -24.56 -0.43
CA ASP A 24 -13.06 -24.01 -0.83
C ASP A 24 -12.98 -22.48 -0.90
N LEU A 25 -13.55 -21.88 -1.95
CA LEU A 25 -13.53 -20.43 -2.15
C LEU A 25 -14.26 -19.67 -1.02
N LYS A 26 -15.31 -20.24 -0.45
CA LYS A 26 -16.02 -19.63 0.66
C LYS A 26 -15.11 -19.54 1.90
N ALA A 27 -14.39 -20.59 2.22
CA ALA A 27 -13.42 -20.63 3.31
C ALA A 27 -12.28 -19.59 3.08
N ILE A 28 -11.78 -19.50 1.84
CA ILE A 28 -10.73 -18.52 1.46
C ILE A 28 -11.23 -17.08 1.67
N THR A 29 -12.47 -16.78 1.29
CA THR A 29 -13.01 -15.41 1.33
C THR A 29 -13.65 -15.02 2.66
N SER A 30 -13.94 -15.99 3.52
CA SER A 30 -14.45 -15.75 4.89
C SER A 30 -13.37 -15.41 5.92
N GLY A 31 -12.09 -15.45 5.52
CA GLY A 31 -10.96 -15.21 6.43
C GLY A 31 -10.48 -16.45 7.19
N GLU A 32 -10.90 -17.66 6.81
CA GLU A 32 -10.46 -18.89 7.48
C GLU A 32 -8.94 -19.08 7.46
N PHE A 33 -8.27 -18.57 6.44
CA PHE A 33 -6.82 -18.61 6.27
C PHE A 33 -6.15 -17.26 6.60
N ALA A 34 -6.85 -16.35 7.28
CA ALA A 34 -6.26 -15.11 7.72
C ALA A 34 -5.23 -15.35 8.83
N ALA A 35 -4.08 -14.72 8.72
CA ALA A 35 -3.07 -14.76 9.76
C ALA A 35 -3.46 -13.86 10.95
N SER A 36 -3.05 -14.25 12.14
CA SER A 36 -3.08 -13.36 13.30
C SER A 36 -2.00 -12.30 13.21
N TYR A 37 -2.31 -11.09 13.61
CA TYR A 37 -1.39 -9.96 13.60
C TYR A 37 -1.19 -9.39 15.00
N VAL A 38 0.02 -8.95 15.27
CA VAL A 38 0.28 -8.03 16.39
C VAL A 38 0.11 -6.63 15.81
N THR A 39 -1.05 -6.02 16.03
CA THR A 39 -1.44 -4.74 15.44
C THR A 39 -1.30 -3.58 16.41
N GLY A 40 -1.23 -2.36 15.87
CA GLY A 40 -1.25 -1.13 16.67
C GLY A 40 -0.03 -0.96 17.55
N ILE A 41 1.14 -1.47 17.16
CA ILE A 41 2.39 -1.24 17.89
C ILE A 41 2.76 0.23 17.75
N ASN A 42 2.52 1.00 18.80
CA ASN A 42 2.91 2.41 18.90
C ASN A 42 4.01 2.55 19.95
N PRO A 43 5.29 2.75 19.55
CA PRO A 43 6.36 3.02 20.48
C PRO A 43 6.05 4.26 21.32
N ILE A 44 6.40 4.22 22.61
CA ILE A 44 6.27 5.37 23.50
C ILE A 44 7.61 6.07 23.53
N ASP A 45 7.65 7.31 23.04
CA ASP A 45 8.87 8.08 22.86
C ASP A 45 9.75 8.15 24.10
N GLY A 46 11.06 7.98 23.89
CA GLY A 46 12.06 8.03 24.94
C GLY A 46 12.07 6.84 25.91
N THR A 47 11.25 5.83 25.68
CA THR A 47 11.13 4.63 26.54
C THR A 47 11.42 3.35 25.77
N ASP A 48 11.48 2.21 26.50
CA ASP A 48 11.47 0.86 25.95
C ASP A 48 10.07 0.23 25.97
N LEU A 49 9.03 1.07 25.95
CA LEU A 49 7.64 0.64 25.98
C LEU A 49 6.97 0.87 24.61
N TYR A 50 5.97 0.06 24.33
CA TYR A 50 5.00 0.31 23.27
C TYR A 50 3.58 0.11 23.82
N ALA A 51 2.62 0.71 23.19
CA ALA A 51 1.21 0.46 23.46
C ALA A 51 0.57 -0.25 22.25
N SER A 52 -0.51 -1.00 22.49
CA SER A 52 -1.36 -1.58 21.47
C SER A 52 -2.81 -1.71 21.95
N ILE A 53 -3.74 -1.89 21.01
CA ILE A 53 -5.15 -2.20 21.32
C ILE A 53 -5.27 -3.70 21.62
N SER A 54 -6.07 -4.06 22.63
CA SER A 54 -6.40 -5.45 22.93
C SER A 54 -7.20 -6.11 21.80
N ASN A 55 -7.14 -7.44 21.69
CA ASN A 55 -7.80 -8.18 20.61
C ASN A 55 -9.32 -7.99 20.56
N ASP A 56 -9.95 -7.68 21.69
CA ASP A 56 -11.40 -7.38 21.79
C ASP A 56 -11.72 -5.90 21.50
N GLY A 57 -10.71 -5.08 21.20
CA GLY A 57 -10.87 -3.66 20.91
C GLY A 57 -11.22 -2.79 22.10
N LYS A 58 -11.14 -3.29 23.35
CA LYS A 58 -11.65 -2.59 24.54
C LYS A 58 -10.60 -1.90 25.39
N GLN A 59 -9.34 -2.22 25.20
CA GLN A 59 -8.26 -1.66 26.02
C GLN A 59 -7.11 -1.14 25.18
N VAL A 60 -6.45 -0.08 25.66
CA VAL A 60 -5.10 0.32 25.24
C VAL A 60 -4.14 -0.13 26.32
N ILE A 61 -3.20 -1.00 25.97
CA ILE A 61 -2.31 -1.68 26.93
C ILE A 61 -0.86 -1.35 26.56
N SER A 62 -0.03 -1.01 27.56
CA SER A 62 1.40 -0.84 27.38
C SER A 62 2.17 -2.13 27.68
N TYR A 63 3.24 -2.35 26.91
CA TYR A 63 4.13 -3.50 26.97
C TYR A 63 5.58 -3.05 26.96
N SER A 64 6.48 -3.82 27.58
CA SER A 64 7.92 -3.60 27.50
C SER A 64 8.51 -4.33 26.31
N PHE A 65 9.22 -3.64 25.43
CA PHE A 65 10.04 -4.27 24.39
C PHE A 65 11.09 -5.21 25.01
N LYS A 66 11.74 -4.80 26.11
CA LYS A 66 12.79 -5.57 26.77
C LYS A 66 12.34 -6.93 27.26
N THR A 67 11.12 -7.06 27.75
CA THR A 67 10.61 -8.28 28.38
C THR A 67 9.46 -8.93 27.62
N GLY A 68 8.82 -8.21 26.70
CA GLY A 68 7.58 -8.61 26.03
C GLY A 68 6.38 -8.75 26.98
N LYS A 69 6.48 -8.22 28.21
CA LYS A 69 5.41 -8.32 29.22
C LYS A 69 4.50 -7.10 29.19
N GLN A 70 3.24 -7.32 29.52
CA GLN A 70 2.30 -6.25 29.82
C GLN A 70 2.79 -5.44 31.03
N MET A 71 2.68 -4.13 30.94
CA MET A 71 3.09 -3.19 31.99
C MET A 71 1.88 -2.55 32.66
N SER A 72 0.99 -1.91 31.89
CA SER A 72 -0.19 -1.26 32.43
C SER A 72 -1.32 -1.19 31.40
N ILE A 73 -2.55 -1.06 31.87
CA ILE A 73 -3.70 -0.67 31.06
C ILE A 73 -3.77 0.85 31.09
N LEU A 74 -3.58 1.46 29.91
CA LEU A 74 -3.62 2.92 29.77
C LEU A 74 -5.05 3.43 29.64
N PHE A 75 -5.94 2.64 29.03
CA PHE A 75 -7.36 2.92 28.88
C PHE A 75 -8.18 1.63 28.83
N ASP A 76 -9.38 1.66 29.38
CA ASP A 76 -10.34 0.56 29.34
C ASP A 76 -11.75 1.14 29.14
N VAL A 77 -12.43 0.71 28.08
CA VAL A 77 -13.78 1.17 27.69
C VAL A 77 -14.77 1.04 28.84
N ASN A 78 -14.76 -0.12 29.53
CA ASN A 78 -15.70 -0.41 30.61
C ASN A 78 -15.38 0.41 31.87
N ALA A 79 -14.10 0.46 32.26
CA ALA A 79 -13.67 1.20 33.45
C ALA A 79 -13.87 2.72 33.29
N ALA A 80 -13.70 3.25 32.07
CA ALA A 80 -13.94 4.65 31.75
C ALA A 80 -15.44 4.97 31.56
N LYS A 81 -16.32 3.96 31.53
CA LYS A 81 -17.74 4.09 31.16
C LYS A 81 -17.90 4.87 29.83
N ALA A 82 -17.11 4.49 28.84
CA ALA A 82 -17.08 5.16 27.55
C ALA A 82 -18.44 5.03 26.83
N PRO A 83 -18.87 6.05 26.08
CA PRO A 83 -20.12 6.03 25.32
C PRO A 83 -20.01 5.26 23.98
N PHE A 84 -19.02 4.38 23.86
CA PHE A 84 -18.74 3.53 22.70
C PHE A 84 -18.28 2.13 23.17
N GLU A 85 -18.37 1.15 22.27
CA GLU A 85 -18.07 -0.24 22.61
C GLU A 85 -16.64 -0.67 22.28
N GLN A 86 -16.01 -0.05 21.27
CA GLN A 86 -14.70 -0.44 20.78
C GLN A 86 -13.84 0.79 20.42
N ILE A 87 -12.53 0.61 20.59
CA ILE A 87 -11.48 1.53 20.16
C ILE A 87 -11.07 1.14 18.75
N GLU A 88 -11.16 2.07 17.80
CA GLU A 88 -10.72 1.86 16.41
C GLU A 88 -9.36 2.50 16.12
N GLY A 89 -8.87 3.28 17.05
CA GLY A 89 -7.53 3.87 17.01
C GLY A 89 -7.25 4.72 18.24
N TYR A 90 -5.97 5.04 18.44
CA TYR A 90 -5.56 5.95 19.51
C TYR A 90 -4.24 6.63 19.17
N VAL A 91 -4.01 7.78 19.80
CA VAL A 91 -2.74 8.50 19.76
C VAL A 91 -2.39 8.93 21.18
N ILE A 92 -1.16 8.62 21.62
CA ILE A 92 -0.64 9.07 22.92
C ILE A 92 -0.21 10.55 22.77
N SER A 93 -0.53 11.39 23.74
CA SER A 93 0.00 12.77 23.76
C SER A 93 1.53 12.76 23.87
N PRO A 94 2.24 13.73 23.29
CA PRO A 94 3.71 13.78 23.35
C PRO A 94 4.30 13.73 24.76
N ASP A 95 3.58 14.23 25.77
CA ASP A 95 3.99 14.14 27.18
C ASP A 95 3.62 12.82 27.87
N GLY A 96 2.97 11.89 27.18
CA GLY A 96 2.57 10.58 27.65
C GLY A 96 1.41 10.56 28.66
N LYS A 97 0.73 11.68 28.90
CA LYS A 97 -0.26 11.79 29.97
C LYS A 97 -1.70 11.61 29.52
N LYS A 98 -1.96 11.74 28.23
CA LYS A 98 -3.31 11.65 27.67
C LYS A 98 -3.35 10.74 26.47
N LEU A 99 -4.53 10.22 26.16
CA LEU A 99 -4.82 9.49 24.95
C LEU A 99 -5.89 10.25 24.14
N LEU A 100 -5.70 10.32 22.85
CA LEU A 100 -6.73 10.66 21.89
C LEU A 100 -7.29 9.33 21.35
N ILE A 101 -8.51 8.99 21.76
CA ILE A 101 -9.20 7.75 21.37
C ILE A 101 -10.08 8.04 20.16
N MET A 102 -10.04 7.17 19.18
CA MET A 102 -10.85 7.22 17.96
C MET A 102 -11.85 6.06 17.94
N THR A 103 -13.08 6.36 17.54
CA THR A 103 -14.18 5.41 17.39
C THR A 103 -15.15 5.86 16.29
N HIS A 104 -16.12 5.02 15.90
CA HIS A 104 -17.12 5.29 14.86
C HIS A 104 -16.47 5.79 13.56
N ARG A 105 -15.48 5.04 13.08
CA ARG A 105 -14.74 5.37 11.88
C ARG A 105 -15.57 5.03 10.64
N GLU A 106 -15.75 6.01 9.76
CA GLU A 106 -16.37 5.88 8.45
C GLU A 106 -15.35 6.24 7.36
N ALA A 107 -15.00 5.27 6.52
CA ALA A 107 -14.06 5.49 5.43
C ALA A 107 -14.66 6.42 4.37
N ILE A 108 -13.84 7.34 3.83
CA ILE A 108 -14.22 8.22 2.71
C ILE A 108 -13.57 7.68 1.43
N TYR A 109 -12.23 7.69 1.38
CA TYR A 109 -11.42 7.15 0.28
C TYR A 109 -10.43 6.12 0.81
N ARG A 110 -9.34 5.89 0.11
CA ARG A 110 -8.34 4.88 0.49
C ARG A 110 -7.74 5.11 1.89
N ARG A 111 -7.49 6.37 2.26
CA ARG A 111 -6.80 6.76 3.52
C ARG A 111 -7.64 7.65 4.40
N SER A 112 -8.50 8.47 3.83
CA SER A 112 -9.34 9.41 4.57
C SER A 112 -10.55 8.70 5.20
N PHE A 113 -10.95 9.22 6.35
CA PHE A 113 -12.12 8.77 7.09
C PHE A 113 -12.61 9.87 8.02
N LYS A 114 -13.88 9.82 8.35
CA LYS A 114 -14.48 10.57 9.46
C LYS A 114 -14.50 9.68 10.69
N ALA A 115 -14.40 10.28 11.85
CA ALA A 115 -14.47 9.56 13.12
C ALA A 115 -14.96 10.47 14.25
N GLU A 116 -15.27 9.86 15.36
CA GLU A 116 -15.51 10.51 16.64
C GLU A 116 -14.27 10.35 17.52
N TYR A 117 -13.85 11.45 18.16
CA TYR A 117 -12.64 11.44 18.99
C TYR A 117 -12.95 11.83 20.42
N PHE A 118 -12.22 11.21 21.36
CA PHE A 118 -12.29 11.45 22.78
C PHE A 118 -10.89 11.66 23.36
N VAL A 119 -10.75 12.61 24.28
CA VAL A 119 -9.53 12.84 25.05
C VAL A 119 -9.67 12.18 26.42
N TYR A 120 -8.74 11.28 26.72
CA TYR A 120 -8.67 10.60 28.00
C TYR A 120 -7.44 11.03 28.79
N ASP A 121 -7.64 11.58 30.00
CA ASP A 121 -6.56 11.88 30.96
C ASP A 121 -6.27 10.64 31.79
N ILE A 122 -5.07 10.07 31.64
CA ILE A 122 -4.70 8.79 32.27
C ILE A 122 -4.69 8.88 33.80
N ALA A 123 -4.18 9.97 34.35
CA ALA A 123 -4.08 10.17 35.80
C ALA A 123 -5.44 10.44 36.44
N LYS A 124 -6.26 11.30 35.81
CA LYS A 124 -7.59 11.68 36.31
C LYS A 124 -8.67 10.64 36.00
N LYS A 125 -8.38 9.69 35.08
CA LYS A 125 -9.34 8.71 34.57
C LYS A 125 -10.61 9.38 34.01
N SER A 126 -10.47 10.52 33.38
CA SER A 126 -11.57 11.31 32.82
C SER A 126 -11.55 11.27 31.30
N LEU A 127 -12.71 10.99 30.69
CA LEU A 127 -12.94 10.94 29.26
C LEU A 127 -13.80 12.12 28.84
N LYS A 128 -13.36 12.87 27.81
CA LYS A 128 -14.10 14.01 27.27
C LYS A 128 -14.14 13.93 25.75
N LYS A 129 -15.31 14.18 25.15
CA LYS A 129 -15.44 14.26 23.69
C LYS A 129 -14.62 15.44 23.14
N LEU A 130 -13.92 15.22 22.02
CA LEU A 130 -13.06 16.24 21.39
C LEU A 130 -13.87 17.40 20.82
N SER A 131 -14.91 17.09 20.04
CA SER A 131 -15.76 18.07 19.35
C SER A 131 -17.16 17.52 19.19
N GLN A 132 -18.13 18.37 18.91
CA GLN A 132 -19.51 17.96 18.60
C GLN A 132 -19.56 17.32 17.20
N GLY A 133 -20.50 16.35 17.01
CA GLY A 133 -20.64 15.59 15.77
C GLY A 133 -19.73 14.36 15.71
N VAL A 134 -19.77 13.68 14.56
CA VAL A 134 -19.00 12.43 14.29
C VAL A 134 -18.17 12.54 13.00
N ASN A 135 -17.89 13.77 12.56
CA ASN A 135 -17.28 14.05 11.26
C ASN A 135 -15.88 14.69 11.37
N GLN A 136 -15.18 14.43 12.48
CA GLN A 136 -13.80 14.92 12.60
C GLN A 136 -12.85 14.02 11.80
N GLN A 137 -11.82 14.64 11.23
CA GLN A 137 -10.75 13.98 10.50
C GLN A 137 -9.39 14.38 11.06
N VAL A 138 -8.43 13.49 11.03
CA VAL A 138 -6.99 13.67 11.27
C VAL A 138 -6.63 14.41 12.56
N ALA A 139 -7.38 14.21 13.64
CA ALA A 139 -7.13 14.85 14.92
C ALA A 139 -5.69 14.57 15.40
N THR A 140 -4.94 15.62 15.72
CA THR A 140 -3.49 15.58 15.93
C THR A 140 -3.07 16.47 17.08
N TRP A 141 -2.35 15.91 18.07
CA TRP A 141 -1.75 16.66 19.18
C TRP A 141 -0.75 17.70 18.70
N SER A 142 -0.75 18.87 19.36
CA SER A 142 0.40 19.77 19.30
C SER A 142 1.60 19.15 20.03
N PRO A 143 2.86 19.47 19.65
CA PRO A 143 4.04 18.92 20.31
C PRO A 143 4.14 19.22 21.82
N ASP A 144 3.54 20.31 22.28
CA ASP A 144 3.46 20.69 23.70
C ASP A 144 2.31 20.00 24.47
N SER A 145 1.53 19.12 23.81
CA SER A 145 0.39 18.39 24.38
C SER A 145 -0.77 19.25 24.90
N ARG A 146 -0.83 20.53 24.52
CA ARG A 146 -1.86 21.46 25.00
C ARG A 146 -3.06 21.58 24.07
N HIS A 147 -2.82 21.40 22.76
CA HIS A 147 -3.84 21.60 21.74
C HIS A 147 -4.00 20.35 20.88
N ILE A 148 -5.16 20.24 20.25
CA ILE A 148 -5.44 19.24 19.21
C ILE A 148 -5.99 19.99 18.00
N ALA A 149 -5.35 19.81 16.84
CA ALA A 149 -5.86 20.27 15.56
C ALA A 149 -6.62 19.14 14.85
N PHE A 150 -7.69 19.48 14.17
CA PHE A 150 -8.50 18.52 13.38
C PHE A 150 -9.23 19.25 12.27
N VAL A 151 -9.75 18.48 11.30
CA VAL A 151 -10.55 19.01 10.21
C VAL A 151 -12.00 18.55 10.37
N LYS A 152 -12.93 19.44 10.10
CA LYS A 152 -14.37 19.19 10.06
C LYS A 152 -14.97 20.03 8.93
N ASP A 153 -15.74 19.37 8.06
CA ASP A 153 -16.38 20.00 6.89
C ASP A 153 -15.41 20.85 6.07
N ASN A 154 -14.25 20.27 5.70
CA ASN A 154 -13.16 20.89 4.95
C ASN A 154 -12.52 22.12 5.60
N ASN A 155 -12.79 22.36 6.88
CA ASN A 155 -12.22 23.48 7.65
C ASN A 155 -11.35 22.98 8.80
N LEU A 156 -10.25 23.71 9.04
CA LEU A 156 -9.30 23.44 10.11
C LEU A 156 -9.77 24.06 11.43
N PHE A 157 -9.71 23.29 12.49
CA PHE A 157 -10.06 23.64 13.86
C PHE A 157 -8.91 23.32 14.81
N VAL A 158 -8.87 24.01 15.93
CA VAL A 158 -7.98 23.72 17.06
C VAL A 158 -8.78 23.80 18.36
N THR A 159 -8.49 22.89 19.31
CA THR A 159 -9.06 22.93 20.65
C THR A 159 -7.98 22.73 21.71
N ASP A 160 -8.12 23.36 22.89
CA ASP A 160 -7.36 23.10 24.11
C ASP A 160 -8.10 22.12 25.05
N GLY A 161 -9.25 21.62 24.60
CA GLY A 161 -10.15 20.73 25.34
C GLY A 161 -11.32 21.47 25.99
N ASP A 162 -11.26 22.78 26.20
CA ASP A 162 -12.34 23.61 26.72
C ASP A 162 -12.92 24.54 25.67
N LYS A 163 -12.08 25.10 24.82
CA LYS A 163 -12.46 26.03 23.76
C LYS A 163 -12.08 25.43 22.39
N GLU A 164 -13.04 25.36 21.49
CA GLU A 164 -12.85 25.06 20.08
C GLU A 164 -12.73 26.38 19.29
N THR A 165 -11.70 26.48 18.45
CA THR A 165 -11.46 27.64 17.58
C THR A 165 -11.45 27.18 16.14
N GLN A 166 -12.35 27.70 15.33
CA GLN A 166 -12.35 27.49 13.87
C GLN A 166 -11.33 28.42 13.22
N ILE A 167 -10.30 27.85 12.58
CA ILE A 167 -9.22 28.62 11.92
C ILE A 167 -9.64 29.06 10.53
N THR A 168 -10.18 28.15 9.71
CA THR A 168 -10.63 28.44 8.34
C THR A 168 -12.14 28.38 8.23
N ARG A 169 -12.72 29.12 7.25
CA ARG A 169 -14.18 29.27 7.10
C ARG A 169 -14.65 29.14 5.65
N ASP A 170 -13.73 28.94 4.72
CA ASP A 170 -13.99 28.86 3.29
C ASP A 170 -14.05 27.42 2.78
N GLY A 171 -13.89 26.44 3.66
CA GLY A 171 -13.99 25.02 3.33
C GLY A 171 -15.39 24.65 2.85
N LYS A 172 -15.46 24.02 1.68
CA LYS A 172 -16.69 23.57 1.06
C LYS A 172 -16.41 22.40 0.13
N PHE A 173 -17.26 21.36 0.19
CA PHE A 173 -17.13 20.16 -0.64
C PHE A 173 -17.13 20.53 -2.13
N ASN A 174 -16.22 19.94 -2.90
CA ASN A 174 -15.98 20.21 -4.32
C ASN A 174 -15.57 21.65 -4.67
N GLU A 175 -15.13 22.43 -3.69
CA GLU A 175 -14.65 23.81 -3.91
C GLU A 175 -13.34 24.09 -3.20
N VAL A 176 -13.32 24.05 -1.85
CA VAL A 176 -12.14 24.40 -1.07
C VAL A 176 -11.93 23.42 0.08
N ILE A 177 -10.70 22.97 0.23
CA ILE A 177 -10.29 22.05 1.29
C ILE A 177 -9.13 22.65 2.07
N ASN A 178 -9.20 22.61 3.40
CA ASN A 178 -8.15 23.10 4.29
C ASN A 178 -7.66 22.00 5.22
N GLY A 179 -6.36 21.68 5.21
CA GLY A 179 -5.72 20.81 6.18
C GLY A 179 -5.87 19.30 5.94
N ILE A 180 -6.61 18.91 4.92
CA ILE A 180 -6.64 17.54 4.34
C ILE A 180 -6.44 17.65 2.84
N PRO A 181 -5.92 16.60 2.16
CA PRO A 181 -5.73 16.62 0.72
C PRO A 181 -7.05 16.51 -0.05
N ASP A 182 -7.02 16.94 -1.34
CA ASP A 182 -8.01 16.54 -2.31
C ASP A 182 -7.83 15.06 -2.70
N TRP A 183 -8.74 14.54 -3.56
CA TRP A 183 -8.74 13.13 -3.94
C TRP A 183 -7.40 12.67 -4.53
N VAL A 184 -6.83 13.45 -5.50
CA VAL A 184 -5.63 13.03 -6.21
C VAL A 184 -4.36 13.11 -5.35
N TYR A 185 -4.28 14.07 -4.45
CA TYR A 185 -3.16 14.14 -3.50
C TYR A 185 -3.21 13.04 -2.44
N GLU A 186 -4.42 12.67 -1.96
CA GLU A 186 -4.59 11.55 -1.05
C GLU A 186 -4.13 10.25 -1.70
N GLU A 187 -4.59 9.99 -2.92
CA GLU A 187 -4.31 8.75 -3.64
C GLU A 187 -2.83 8.65 -4.03
N GLU A 188 -2.26 9.70 -4.64
CA GLU A 188 -1.00 9.64 -5.37
C GLU A 188 0.21 10.21 -4.62
N PHE A 189 0.00 10.93 -3.52
CA PHE A 189 1.07 11.32 -2.58
C PHE A 189 0.92 10.67 -1.20
N SER A 190 0.02 9.69 -1.05
CA SER A 190 -0.09 8.78 0.09
C SER A 190 -0.23 9.45 1.46
N PHE A 191 -1.11 10.46 1.59
CA PHE A 191 -1.39 11.09 2.88
C PHE A 191 -2.84 11.55 3.01
N ASN A 192 -3.30 11.72 4.26
CA ASN A 192 -4.64 12.21 4.57
C ASN A 192 -4.63 13.45 5.49
N ARG A 193 -3.44 13.93 5.88
CA ARG A 193 -3.29 15.13 6.71
C ARG A 193 -2.38 16.14 6.03
N ALA A 194 -2.93 17.31 5.68
CA ALA A 194 -2.25 18.38 4.98
C ALA A 194 -1.94 19.57 5.90
N PHE A 195 -1.67 19.33 7.19
CA PHE A 195 -1.20 20.35 8.14
C PHE A 195 -0.11 19.79 9.06
N ALA A 196 0.69 20.69 9.62
CA ALA A 196 1.70 20.38 10.61
C ALA A 196 1.80 21.50 11.67
N TRP A 197 2.06 21.10 12.92
CA TRP A 197 2.45 22.00 13.98
C TRP A 197 3.94 22.40 13.85
N ASN A 198 4.30 23.60 14.27
CA ASN A 198 5.71 23.91 14.54
C ASN A 198 6.17 23.20 15.84
N ALA A 199 7.48 23.19 16.12
CA ALA A 199 8.07 22.35 17.18
C ALA A 199 7.51 22.60 18.59
N ASP A 200 7.08 23.81 18.91
CA ASP A 200 6.59 24.21 20.24
C ASP A 200 5.05 24.35 20.33
N GLY A 201 4.33 24.03 19.24
CA GLY A 201 2.86 24.10 19.21
C GLY A 201 2.28 25.52 19.18
N THR A 202 3.10 26.54 18.89
CA THR A 202 2.68 27.95 18.83
C THR A 202 2.18 28.39 17.46
N ALA A 203 2.39 27.58 16.43
CA ALA A 203 1.84 27.80 15.08
C ALA A 203 1.43 26.48 14.41
N ILE A 204 0.48 26.58 13.51
CA ILE A 204 0.08 25.48 12.63
C ILE A 204 0.13 25.98 11.18
N GLY A 205 0.77 25.20 10.30
CA GLY A 205 0.78 25.45 8.87
C GLY A 205 -0.02 24.40 8.12
N TRP A 206 -0.72 24.78 7.04
CA TRP A 206 -1.51 23.88 6.26
C TRP A 206 -1.49 24.18 4.77
N ILE A 207 -1.80 23.16 3.97
CA ILE A 207 -2.05 23.27 2.54
C ILE A 207 -3.55 23.53 2.35
N ARG A 208 -3.88 24.55 1.56
CA ARG A 208 -5.23 24.84 1.08
C ARG A 208 -5.32 24.43 -0.38
N PHE A 209 -6.34 23.66 -0.71
CA PHE A 209 -6.65 23.21 -2.05
C PHE A 209 -7.87 23.94 -2.55
N ASP A 210 -7.79 24.61 -3.69
CA ASP A 210 -8.91 25.16 -4.41
C ASP A 210 -9.18 24.31 -5.64
N GLU A 211 -10.17 23.41 -5.52
CA GLU A 211 -10.58 22.49 -6.56
C GLU A 211 -11.82 22.96 -7.32
N SER A 212 -12.25 24.21 -7.15
CA SER A 212 -13.49 24.74 -7.73
C SER A 212 -13.53 24.63 -9.26
N HIS A 213 -12.39 24.79 -9.91
CA HIS A 213 -12.23 24.68 -11.37
C HIS A 213 -11.85 23.28 -11.88
N VAL A 214 -11.50 22.34 -10.97
CA VAL A 214 -11.20 20.96 -11.35
C VAL A 214 -12.48 20.29 -11.86
N LYS A 215 -12.35 19.48 -12.91
CA LYS A 215 -13.48 18.77 -13.50
C LYS A 215 -14.04 17.74 -12.53
N THR A 216 -15.37 17.65 -12.54
CA THR A 216 -16.12 16.68 -11.74
C THR A 216 -16.25 15.37 -12.51
N TYR A 217 -16.12 14.25 -11.80
CA TYR A 217 -16.58 12.94 -12.27
C TYR A 217 -17.77 12.48 -11.42
N SER A 218 -18.75 11.83 -12.06
CA SER A 218 -19.99 11.38 -11.43
C SER A 218 -20.13 9.88 -11.56
N LEU A 219 -20.37 9.22 -10.44
CA LEU A 219 -20.69 7.81 -10.35
C LEU A 219 -22.17 7.63 -10.10
N GLN A 220 -22.81 6.77 -10.88
CA GLN A 220 -24.21 6.41 -10.66
C GLN A 220 -24.31 5.43 -9.49
N MET A 221 -25.17 5.74 -8.52
CA MET A 221 -25.38 4.96 -7.31
C MET A 221 -26.78 4.36 -7.30
N PHE A 222 -26.90 3.18 -6.74
CA PHE A 222 -28.15 2.41 -6.67
C PHE A 222 -28.44 2.01 -5.22
N GLU A 223 -29.64 1.54 -4.91
CA GLU A 223 -29.96 1.05 -3.57
C GLU A 223 -28.93 0.01 -3.10
N GLY A 224 -28.70 -1.04 -3.87
CA GLY A 224 -27.72 -2.07 -3.55
C GLY A 224 -27.96 -2.79 -2.22
N SER A 225 -26.96 -3.52 -1.77
CA SER A 225 -27.02 -4.22 -0.47
C SER A 225 -25.72 -4.14 0.34
N HIS A 226 -24.60 -3.81 -0.30
CA HIS A 226 -23.27 -3.67 0.31
C HIS A 226 -22.39 -2.70 -0.49
N PRO A 227 -22.45 -1.38 -0.23
CA PRO A 227 -23.31 -0.71 0.76
C PRO A 227 -24.77 -0.64 0.29
N THR A 228 -25.68 -0.40 1.23
CA THR A 228 -27.09 -0.12 0.96
C THR A 228 -27.33 1.38 1.03
N HIS A 229 -27.99 1.91 0.00
CA HIS A 229 -28.40 3.31 -0.12
C HIS A 229 -29.92 3.34 -0.30
N SER A 230 -30.64 3.25 0.81
CA SER A 230 -32.11 3.17 0.81
C SER A 230 -32.78 4.38 0.17
N GLU A 231 -32.09 5.51 0.11
CA GLU A 231 -32.52 6.73 -0.59
C GLU A 231 -32.62 6.57 -2.12
N TYR A 232 -32.00 5.53 -2.68
CA TYR A 232 -32.00 5.25 -4.13
C TYR A 232 -32.87 4.04 -4.50
N HIS A 233 -33.97 3.84 -3.75
CA HIS A 233 -34.89 2.70 -3.93
C HIS A 233 -35.54 2.67 -5.31
N ASP A 234 -36.16 3.76 -5.72
CA ASP A 234 -36.92 3.83 -7.00
C ASP A 234 -36.09 4.43 -8.14
N TYR A 235 -35.24 5.39 -7.85
CA TYR A 235 -34.39 6.06 -8.82
C TYR A 235 -32.91 6.01 -8.38
N PRO A 236 -31.96 5.80 -9.33
CA PRO A 236 -30.55 5.87 -9.00
C PRO A 236 -30.16 7.27 -8.53
N GLY A 237 -29.19 7.32 -7.63
CA GLY A 237 -28.54 8.55 -7.24
C GLY A 237 -27.22 8.80 -7.96
N GLU A 238 -26.55 9.86 -7.57
CA GLU A 238 -25.25 10.27 -8.13
C GLU A 238 -24.32 10.66 -7.01
N TYR A 239 -23.07 10.18 -7.09
CA TYR A 239 -21.95 10.66 -6.28
C TYR A 239 -20.97 11.38 -7.17
N SER A 240 -20.83 12.70 -6.98
CA SER A 240 -19.99 13.56 -7.81
C SER A 240 -18.83 14.12 -6.99
N TYR A 241 -17.60 14.03 -7.51
CA TYR A 241 -16.38 14.50 -6.85
C TYR A 241 -15.37 15.01 -7.88
N LYS A 242 -14.39 15.78 -7.40
CA LYS A 242 -13.33 16.34 -8.24
C LYS A 242 -12.28 15.29 -8.54
N TYR A 243 -12.02 15.08 -9.83
CA TYR A 243 -11.03 14.10 -10.31
C TYR A 243 -10.31 14.67 -11.54
N PRO A 244 -9.08 15.16 -11.39
CA PRO A 244 -8.30 15.67 -12.51
C PRO A 244 -7.73 14.49 -13.29
N LYS A 245 -8.11 14.37 -14.58
CA LYS A 245 -7.50 13.39 -15.49
C LYS A 245 -6.22 13.92 -16.09
N ALA A 246 -5.40 13.03 -16.65
CA ALA A 246 -4.14 13.39 -17.32
C ALA A 246 -4.32 14.55 -18.30
N GLY A 247 -3.49 15.57 -18.17
CA GLY A 247 -3.54 16.81 -18.98
C GLY A 247 -4.59 17.83 -18.57
N GLN A 248 -5.41 17.54 -17.55
CA GLN A 248 -6.39 18.49 -17.01
C GLN A 248 -5.80 19.30 -15.84
N ASP A 249 -6.52 20.34 -15.44
CA ASP A 249 -6.13 21.19 -14.31
C ASP A 249 -6.24 20.43 -12.98
N ASN A 250 -5.21 20.52 -12.14
CA ASN A 250 -5.21 20.11 -10.75
C ASN A 250 -5.71 21.25 -9.85
N SER A 251 -6.01 20.96 -8.58
CA SER A 251 -6.31 21.98 -7.58
C SER A 251 -5.24 23.05 -7.55
N LYS A 252 -5.63 24.32 -7.41
CA LYS A 252 -4.71 25.40 -7.09
C LYS A 252 -4.36 25.32 -5.61
N VAL A 253 -3.08 25.12 -5.34
CA VAL A 253 -2.59 24.92 -3.98
C VAL A 253 -1.93 26.17 -3.43
N SER A 254 -2.12 26.42 -2.14
CA SER A 254 -1.46 27.50 -1.40
C SER A 254 -1.16 27.07 0.03
N LEU A 255 -0.15 27.69 0.62
CA LEU A 255 0.28 27.41 1.98
C LEU A 255 -0.10 28.56 2.89
N TRP A 256 -0.58 28.21 4.07
CA TRP A 256 -1.03 29.16 5.09
C TRP A 256 -0.51 28.75 6.47
N SER A 257 -0.43 29.72 7.38
CA SER A 257 -0.17 29.48 8.79
C SER A 257 -1.14 30.23 9.69
N TYR A 258 -1.30 29.73 10.90
CA TYR A 258 -2.05 30.35 11.98
C TYR A 258 -1.15 30.49 13.22
N ASP A 259 -0.99 31.68 13.72
CA ASP A 259 -0.28 31.99 14.95
C ASP A 259 -1.25 31.82 16.13
N MET A 260 -0.98 30.86 16.99
CA MET A 260 -1.81 30.53 18.16
C MET A 260 -1.86 31.67 19.19
N LYS A 261 -0.84 32.50 19.22
CA LYS A 261 -0.73 33.59 20.22
C LYS A 261 -1.60 34.79 19.89
N ASN A 262 -1.61 35.19 18.62
CA ASN A 262 -2.34 36.39 18.19
C ASN A 262 -3.62 36.10 17.40
N GLY A 263 -3.88 34.82 17.06
CA GLY A 263 -5.07 34.40 16.32
C GLY A 263 -5.10 34.84 14.86
N LYS A 264 -3.93 35.10 14.24
CA LYS A 264 -3.83 35.61 12.87
C LYS A 264 -3.40 34.51 11.91
N THR A 265 -4.01 34.49 10.74
CA THR A 265 -3.58 33.70 9.59
C THR A 265 -2.72 34.53 8.65
N MET A 266 -1.79 33.87 7.95
CA MET A 266 -1.00 34.49 6.91
C MET A 266 -0.66 33.46 5.81
N ALA A 267 -0.47 33.94 4.58
CA ALA A 267 0.05 33.15 3.50
C ALA A 267 1.56 32.92 3.68
N LEU A 268 2.04 31.72 3.29
CA LEU A 268 3.44 31.37 3.31
C LEU A 268 4.00 31.42 1.87
N ASP A 269 5.12 32.13 1.72
CA ASP A 269 5.78 32.29 0.41
C ASP A 269 6.82 31.17 0.21
N VAL A 270 6.37 30.05 -0.37
CA VAL A 270 7.22 28.94 -0.77
C VAL A 270 7.14 28.76 -2.29
N PRO A 271 8.27 28.90 -3.01
CA PRO A 271 8.27 28.81 -4.47
C PRO A 271 7.82 27.45 -4.97
N VAL A 272 6.82 27.47 -5.84
CA VAL A 272 6.32 26.31 -6.59
C VAL A 272 5.85 26.79 -7.95
N ASP A 273 5.94 25.94 -8.98
CA ASP A 273 5.41 26.24 -10.32
C ASP A 273 3.89 26.42 -10.25
N SER A 274 3.31 27.19 -11.15
CA SER A 274 1.87 27.53 -11.14
C SER A 274 0.95 26.31 -11.24
N ASP A 275 1.45 25.21 -11.76
CA ASP A 275 0.81 23.89 -11.89
C ASP A 275 1.56 22.79 -11.12
N GLY A 276 2.50 23.18 -10.25
CA GLY A 276 3.24 22.28 -9.37
C GLY A 276 2.47 21.85 -8.13
N TYR A 277 3.13 21.07 -7.29
CA TYR A 277 2.53 20.41 -6.13
C TYR A 277 3.19 20.82 -4.81
N TYR A 278 2.41 20.81 -3.72
CA TYR A 278 2.88 20.73 -2.34
C TYR A 278 2.60 19.34 -1.76
N PRO A 279 3.40 18.32 -2.08
CA PRO A 279 3.07 16.94 -1.69
C PRO A 279 3.20 16.66 -0.20
N ARG A 280 3.81 17.56 0.60
CA ARG A 280 3.93 17.37 2.05
C ARG A 280 4.26 18.66 2.80
N VAL A 281 3.74 18.75 4.03
CA VAL A 281 4.20 19.67 5.06
C VAL A 281 4.53 18.86 6.33
N LYS A 282 5.70 19.12 6.95
CA LYS A 282 6.17 18.41 8.15
C LYS A 282 6.62 19.41 9.23
N THR A 283 6.57 18.99 10.50
CA THR A 283 7.16 19.70 11.63
C THR A 283 8.67 19.78 11.45
N SER A 284 9.25 20.96 11.66
CA SER A 284 10.69 21.17 11.82
C SER A 284 11.06 21.08 13.32
N PRO A 285 12.28 20.67 13.68
CA PRO A 285 12.74 20.78 15.08
C PRO A 285 12.96 22.22 15.54
N ASP A 286 13.08 23.17 14.62
CA ASP A 286 13.12 24.61 14.89
C ASP A 286 11.70 25.19 15.00
N ALA A 287 11.36 25.78 16.15
CA ALA A 287 10.04 26.36 16.40
C ALA A 287 9.67 27.49 15.41
N ASN A 288 10.64 28.14 14.80
CA ASN A 288 10.43 29.18 13.80
C ASN A 288 10.37 28.63 12.38
N SER A 289 10.17 27.32 12.20
CA SER A 289 10.24 26.69 10.89
C SER A 289 9.25 25.54 10.74
N LEU A 290 8.73 25.38 9.53
CA LEU A 290 8.08 24.16 9.02
C LEU A 290 8.88 23.66 7.83
N ILE A 291 8.82 22.38 7.53
CA ILE A 291 9.42 21.79 6.32
C ILE A 291 8.32 21.57 5.29
N VAL A 292 8.49 22.15 4.12
CA VAL A 292 7.55 22.05 3.01
C VAL A 292 8.24 21.39 1.82
N TYR A 293 7.58 20.44 1.21
CA TYR A 293 8.00 19.80 -0.04
C TYR A 293 7.28 20.45 -1.20
N THR A 294 8.01 20.75 -2.25
CA THR A 294 7.46 21.16 -3.55
C THR A 294 7.88 20.20 -4.62
N MET A 295 7.09 20.10 -5.68
CA MET A 295 7.38 19.28 -6.84
C MET A 295 6.81 19.94 -8.09
N ASN A 296 7.55 19.92 -9.19
CA ASN A 296 7.04 20.36 -10.47
C ASN A 296 6.02 19.34 -11.02
N ARG A 297 5.26 19.73 -12.05
CA ARG A 297 4.22 18.86 -12.64
C ARG A 297 4.80 17.59 -13.26
N HIS A 298 6.00 17.62 -13.83
CA HIS A 298 6.69 16.44 -14.36
C HIS A 298 7.18 15.48 -13.27
N GLN A 299 7.18 15.92 -12.00
CA GLN A 299 7.62 15.14 -10.84
C GLN A 299 9.08 14.66 -10.95
N ASP A 300 9.92 15.41 -11.64
CA ASP A 300 11.35 15.15 -11.80
C ASP A 300 12.25 16.16 -11.04
N ASP A 301 11.66 17.20 -10.44
CA ASP A 301 12.30 18.22 -9.60
C ASP A 301 11.51 18.39 -8.30
N MET A 302 12.02 17.81 -7.21
CA MET A 302 11.48 17.95 -5.86
C MET A 302 12.38 18.83 -5.02
N ARG A 303 11.81 19.75 -4.22
CA ARG A 303 12.57 20.63 -3.33
C ARG A 303 11.97 20.63 -1.94
N LEU A 304 12.86 20.75 -0.95
CA LEU A 304 12.51 20.92 0.44
C LEU A 304 12.84 22.36 0.86
N TYR A 305 11.89 23.00 1.53
CA TYR A 305 12.04 24.35 2.07
C TYR A 305 11.82 24.36 3.57
N ALA A 306 12.61 25.16 4.29
CA ALA A 306 12.27 25.63 5.61
C ALA A 306 11.48 26.93 5.45
N VAL A 307 10.28 27.02 6.02
CA VAL A 307 9.42 28.20 5.97
C VAL A 307 9.08 28.68 7.37
N ASN A 308 9.24 29.98 7.61
CA ASN A 308 8.91 30.58 8.90
C ASN A 308 7.39 30.85 8.98
N PRO A 309 6.65 30.19 9.92
CA PRO A 309 5.20 30.31 10.00
C PRO A 309 4.72 31.68 10.51
N PHE A 310 5.61 32.55 11.01
CA PHE A 310 5.29 33.88 11.56
C PHE A 310 5.65 35.01 10.60
N THR A 311 6.50 34.80 9.61
CA THR A 311 6.92 35.81 8.63
C THR A 311 6.60 35.44 7.19
N GLY A 312 6.21 34.21 6.95
CA GLY A 312 5.95 33.66 5.62
C GLY A 312 7.18 33.39 4.76
N LYS A 313 8.38 33.79 5.20
CA LYS A 313 9.62 33.66 4.40
C LYS A 313 10.12 32.22 4.37
N SER A 314 10.57 31.78 3.20
CA SER A 314 11.12 30.44 3.01
C SER A 314 12.59 30.46 2.57
N ARG A 315 13.27 29.34 2.80
CA ARG A 315 14.64 29.07 2.35
C ARG A 315 14.73 27.63 1.85
N MET A 316 15.20 27.45 0.65
CA MET A 316 15.44 26.11 0.09
C MET A 316 16.55 25.38 0.88
N LEU A 317 16.31 24.13 1.22
CA LEU A 317 17.23 23.23 1.91
C LEU A 317 17.84 22.23 0.92
N ILE A 318 17.02 21.45 0.27
CA ILE A 318 17.45 20.33 -0.56
C ILE A 318 16.73 20.41 -1.91
N LYS A 319 17.46 20.10 -2.96
CA LYS A 319 16.91 19.86 -4.29
C LYS A 319 17.22 18.41 -4.70
N GLU A 320 16.19 17.69 -5.11
CA GLU A 320 16.26 16.37 -5.70
C GLU A 320 15.75 16.43 -7.11
N SER A 321 16.64 16.21 -8.09
CA SER A 321 16.27 16.18 -9.50
C SER A 321 16.79 14.90 -10.14
N VAL A 322 15.94 14.22 -10.89
CA VAL A 322 16.23 12.96 -11.56
C VAL A 322 15.77 12.99 -13.00
N PRO A 323 16.37 12.22 -13.92
CA PRO A 323 16.07 12.32 -15.36
C PRO A 323 14.65 11.94 -15.78
N LYS A 324 13.95 11.11 -14.99
CA LYS A 324 12.62 10.59 -15.33
C LYS A 324 11.57 11.10 -14.35
N PHE A 325 11.55 10.56 -13.14
CA PHE A 325 10.65 10.98 -12.06
C PHE A 325 11.22 10.66 -10.69
N VAL A 326 10.91 11.49 -9.71
CA VAL A 326 11.14 11.21 -8.28
C VAL A 326 10.05 10.27 -7.80
N LYS A 327 10.43 9.17 -7.18
CA LYS A 327 9.48 8.20 -6.64
C LYS A 327 8.72 8.77 -5.44
N GLU A 328 7.47 8.39 -5.29
CA GLU A 328 6.62 8.80 -4.16
C GLU A 328 7.26 8.44 -2.80
N GLU A 329 7.88 7.28 -2.71
CA GLU A 329 8.55 6.79 -1.51
C GLU A 329 9.66 7.72 -1.01
N VAL A 330 10.22 8.56 -1.87
CA VAL A 330 11.21 9.58 -1.48
C VAL A 330 10.58 10.59 -0.53
N ILE A 331 9.33 11.01 -0.80
CA ILE A 331 8.59 11.95 0.03
C ILE A 331 8.09 11.25 1.32
N GLU A 332 7.48 10.09 1.15
CA GLU A 332 6.86 9.33 2.24
C GLU A 332 7.89 8.92 3.30
N ASN A 333 9.00 8.31 2.86
CA ASN A 333 10.01 7.73 3.73
C ASN A 333 11.10 8.73 4.19
N SER A 334 11.06 9.99 3.74
CA SER A 334 12.00 11.01 4.23
C SER A 334 11.76 11.34 5.71
N ILE A 335 12.83 11.45 6.49
CA ILE A 335 12.76 11.75 7.93
C ILE A 335 13.36 13.12 8.20
N VAL A 336 12.58 13.99 8.84
CA VAL A 336 13.06 15.23 9.43
C VAL A 336 13.31 14.99 10.92
N GLY A 337 14.56 14.77 11.29
CA GLY A 337 15.00 14.55 12.66
C GLY A 337 15.30 15.87 13.38
N LYS A 338 15.87 15.78 14.59
CA LYS A 338 16.23 16.97 15.40
C LYS A 338 17.45 17.70 14.87
N LYS A 339 18.40 16.98 14.26
CA LYS A 339 19.68 17.52 13.77
C LYS A 339 19.93 17.28 12.29
N ASN A 340 19.22 16.34 11.71
CA ASN A 340 19.49 15.84 10.37
C ASN A 340 18.20 15.59 9.60
N ILE A 341 18.29 15.69 8.26
CA ILE A 341 17.26 15.21 7.34
C ILE A 341 17.82 13.96 6.65
N LEU A 342 17.09 12.86 6.69
CA LEU A 342 17.37 11.64 5.96
C LEU A 342 16.46 11.56 4.75
N LEU A 343 17.06 11.55 3.55
CA LEU A 343 16.32 11.52 2.28
C LEU A 343 16.69 10.24 1.50
N PRO A 344 15.74 9.39 1.13
CA PRO A 344 15.98 8.35 0.13
C PRO A 344 16.09 8.97 -1.26
N SER A 345 16.88 8.36 -2.13
CA SER A 345 17.06 8.78 -3.52
C SER A 345 17.65 7.66 -4.36
N ASP A 346 17.20 7.54 -5.61
CA ASP A 346 17.72 6.59 -6.58
C ASP A 346 18.70 7.23 -7.58
N ARG A 347 19.28 8.39 -7.22
CA ARG A 347 20.19 9.21 -8.04
C ARG A 347 21.46 8.50 -8.53
N ASP A 348 21.88 7.44 -7.85
CA ASP A 348 23.06 6.62 -8.20
C ASP A 348 22.71 5.26 -8.82
N GLY A 349 21.43 5.08 -9.21
CA GLY A 349 20.94 3.87 -9.90
C GLY A 349 20.18 2.89 -9.01
N PHE A 350 20.24 3.03 -7.69
CA PHE A 350 19.47 2.25 -6.71
C PHE A 350 18.89 3.18 -5.64
N MET A 351 17.83 2.76 -4.98
CA MET A 351 17.27 3.52 -3.87
C MET A 351 18.21 3.43 -2.66
N HIS A 352 18.90 4.52 -2.36
CA HIS A 352 19.83 4.65 -1.24
C HIS A 352 19.47 5.82 -0.31
N LEU A 353 20.17 5.92 0.83
CA LEU A 353 19.88 6.90 1.87
C LEU A 353 20.96 7.98 1.92
N TYR A 354 20.53 9.23 1.96
CA TYR A 354 21.40 10.42 2.01
C TYR A 354 21.09 11.24 3.24
N LEU A 355 22.13 11.54 4.03
CA LEU A 355 22.01 12.30 5.28
C LEU A 355 22.45 13.75 5.04
N TYR A 356 21.55 14.68 5.38
CA TYR A 356 21.79 16.12 5.31
C TYR A 356 21.74 16.75 6.70
N ASP A 357 22.41 17.89 6.91
CA ASP A 357 22.16 18.74 8.07
C ASP A 357 20.85 19.54 7.90
N MET A 358 20.43 20.24 8.93
CA MET A 358 19.20 21.07 8.91
C MET A 358 19.31 22.33 8.02
N ASN A 359 20.50 22.61 7.47
CA ASN A 359 20.71 23.67 6.48
C ASN A 359 20.68 23.15 5.03
N GLY A 360 20.50 21.83 4.85
CA GLY A 360 20.45 21.20 3.55
C GLY A 360 21.82 20.83 2.97
N LYS A 361 22.89 20.89 3.78
CA LYS A 361 24.20 20.41 3.36
C LYS A 361 24.25 18.89 3.42
N LEU A 362 24.57 18.24 2.31
CA LEU A 362 24.83 16.80 2.27
C LEU A 362 26.04 16.45 3.16
N LEU A 363 25.81 15.60 4.15
CA LEU A 363 26.85 15.12 5.08
C LEU A 363 27.48 13.82 4.58
N ARG A 364 26.66 12.86 4.14
CA ARG A 364 27.12 11.58 3.61
C ARG A 364 26.01 10.80 2.90
N GLN A 365 26.39 9.91 2.01
CA GLN A 365 25.58 8.74 1.66
C GLN A 365 25.67 7.75 2.82
N VAL A 366 24.54 7.23 3.30
CA VAL A 366 24.47 6.39 4.51
C VAL A 366 24.97 4.97 4.24
N GLU A 367 24.58 4.44 3.10
CA GLU A 367 24.96 3.12 2.60
C GLU A 367 24.99 3.13 1.07
N LYS A 368 25.54 2.08 0.45
CA LYS A 368 25.66 1.96 -1.00
C LYS A 368 25.77 0.50 -1.43
N GLY A 369 25.48 0.23 -2.69
CA GLY A 369 25.59 -1.12 -3.28
C GLY A 369 24.62 -1.30 -4.45
N ASN A 370 24.57 -2.48 -5.03
CA ASN A 370 23.64 -2.81 -6.11
C ASN A 370 22.36 -3.43 -5.53
N TYR A 371 21.63 -2.67 -4.74
CA TYR A 371 20.36 -3.08 -4.12
C TYR A 371 19.52 -1.88 -3.72
N ASP A 372 18.23 -2.05 -3.64
CA ASP A 372 17.29 -1.03 -3.20
C ASP A 372 17.06 -1.11 -1.68
N VAL A 373 17.10 0.04 -1.01
CA VAL A 373 16.47 0.26 0.29
C VAL A 373 14.96 0.34 0.06
N THR A 374 14.19 -0.48 0.78
CA THR A 374 12.75 -0.63 0.56
C THR A 374 11.88 -0.03 1.67
N SER A 375 12.46 0.27 2.83
CA SER A 375 11.79 0.99 3.92
C SER A 375 12.82 1.62 4.87
N ILE A 376 12.45 2.71 5.52
CA ILE A 376 13.27 3.37 6.54
C ILE A 376 12.54 3.28 7.88
N TYR A 377 13.22 2.78 8.91
CA TYR A 377 12.64 2.62 10.24
C TYR A 377 13.00 3.73 11.22
N GLY A 378 14.05 4.47 10.92
CA GLY A 378 14.44 5.62 11.72
C GLY A 378 15.92 5.85 11.80
N MET A 379 16.26 6.89 12.57
CA MET A 379 17.63 7.34 12.79
C MET A 379 17.84 7.64 14.28
N ASP A 380 18.76 6.92 14.92
CA ASP A 380 19.22 7.28 16.26
C ASP A 380 20.27 8.39 16.17
N GLU A 381 19.85 9.62 16.38
CA GLU A 381 20.74 10.79 16.30
C GLU A 381 21.80 10.87 17.42
N LYS A 382 21.70 10.02 18.46
CA LYS A 382 22.73 9.94 19.51
C LYS A 382 23.95 9.14 19.02
N THR A 383 23.70 8.03 18.35
CA THR A 383 24.76 7.15 17.81
C THR A 383 25.12 7.50 16.36
N GLY A 384 24.18 8.07 15.60
CA GLY A 384 24.25 8.30 14.17
C GLY A 384 23.92 7.06 13.34
N ASP A 385 23.32 6.06 13.95
CA ASP A 385 22.88 4.82 13.32
C ASP A 385 21.54 5.04 12.58
N VAL A 386 21.41 4.44 11.40
CA VAL A 386 20.20 4.46 10.57
C VAL A 386 19.71 3.04 10.39
N TYR A 387 18.40 2.82 10.67
CA TYR A 387 17.74 1.52 10.58
C TYR A 387 16.83 1.47 9.35
N PHE A 388 16.97 0.43 8.54
CA PHE A 388 16.25 0.32 7.26
C PHE A 388 16.04 -1.13 6.84
N GLN A 389 15.17 -1.31 5.85
CA GLN A 389 14.98 -2.58 5.15
C GLN A 389 15.59 -2.48 3.75
N ALA A 390 16.15 -3.56 3.25
CA ALA A 390 16.71 -3.60 1.90
C ALA A 390 16.60 -4.98 1.24
N ALA A 391 16.59 -4.97 -0.10
CA ALA A 391 16.68 -6.13 -0.99
C ALA A 391 18.16 -6.53 -1.26
N LYS A 392 19.02 -6.53 -0.22
CA LYS A 392 20.47 -6.65 -0.37
C LYS A 392 20.97 -8.08 -0.63
N LEU A 393 20.25 -9.11 -0.16
CA LEU A 393 20.65 -10.50 -0.41
C LEU A 393 20.27 -10.92 -1.83
N ASN A 394 19.09 -10.58 -2.23
CA ASN A 394 18.52 -10.78 -3.56
C ASN A 394 17.25 -9.90 -3.69
N ALA A 395 16.67 -9.83 -4.88
CA ALA A 395 15.49 -9.00 -5.14
C ALA A 395 14.21 -9.50 -4.44
N HIS A 396 14.17 -10.75 -3.99
CA HIS A 396 12.96 -11.37 -3.45
C HIS A 396 12.88 -11.36 -1.93
N ASP A 397 14.02 -11.21 -1.23
CA ASP A 397 14.10 -11.15 0.23
C ASP A 397 14.07 -9.72 0.74
N ARG A 398 13.57 -9.55 1.95
CA ARG A 398 13.64 -8.30 2.72
C ARG A 398 14.30 -8.56 4.05
N GLN A 399 15.37 -7.82 4.34
CA GLN A 399 16.10 -7.93 5.60
C GLN A 399 16.21 -6.57 6.27
N VAL A 400 16.26 -6.58 7.61
CA VAL A 400 16.47 -5.38 8.42
C VAL A 400 17.96 -5.17 8.64
N TYR A 401 18.40 -3.95 8.43
CA TYR A 401 19.81 -3.53 8.56
C TYR A 401 19.96 -2.33 9.47
N VAL A 402 21.16 -2.15 10.00
CA VAL A 402 21.64 -0.91 10.58
C VAL A 402 22.87 -0.43 9.80
N ALA A 403 22.89 0.85 9.44
CA ALA A 403 24.09 1.53 8.94
C ALA A 403 24.65 2.41 10.06
N HIS A 404 25.84 2.10 10.49
CA HIS A 404 26.53 2.85 11.54
C HIS A 404 27.13 4.16 11.01
N LYS A 405 27.39 5.10 11.91
CA LYS A 405 28.01 6.39 11.56
C LYS A 405 29.33 6.26 10.80
N ASN A 406 30.09 5.19 11.07
CA ASN A 406 31.38 4.89 10.39
C ASN A 406 31.21 4.24 9.00
N GLY A 407 29.99 4.07 8.50
CA GLY A 407 29.67 3.47 7.21
C GLY A 407 29.56 1.95 7.21
N LYS A 408 29.79 1.25 8.34
CA LYS A 408 29.57 -0.19 8.44
C LYS A 408 28.08 -0.49 8.39
N VAL A 409 27.67 -1.46 7.56
CA VAL A 409 26.28 -1.95 7.48
C VAL A 409 26.19 -3.35 8.06
N GLU A 410 25.32 -3.56 9.02
CA GLU A 410 25.09 -4.86 9.67
C GLU A 410 23.64 -5.31 9.46
N ARG A 411 23.45 -6.62 9.22
CA ARG A 411 22.14 -7.25 9.12
C ARG A 411 21.66 -7.64 10.52
N LEU A 412 20.40 -7.29 10.84
CA LEU A 412 19.78 -7.55 12.13
C LEU A 412 18.84 -8.77 12.14
N THR A 413 18.46 -9.28 10.95
CA THR A 413 17.59 -10.44 10.75
C THR A 413 18.31 -11.51 9.96
N ASP A 414 18.08 -12.78 10.29
CA ASP A 414 18.84 -13.93 9.78
C ASP A 414 18.02 -14.90 8.94
N ALA A 415 16.69 -14.95 9.14
CA ALA A 415 15.81 -15.84 8.39
C ALA A 415 15.60 -15.34 6.96
N ALA A 416 15.74 -16.24 5.97
CA ALA A 416 15.34 -15.98 4.58
C ALA A 416 13.85 -15.62 4.50
N GLY A 417 13.45 -14.85 3.49
CA GLY A 417 12.11 -14.33 3.32
C GLY A 417 12.01 -12.85 3.65
N SER A 418 10.80 -12.39 3.95
CA SER A 418 10.52 -10.98 4.20
C SER A 418 10.51 -10.66 5.69
N ASN A 419 11.33 -9.69 6.08
CA ASN A 419 11.45 -9.15 7.43
C ASN A 419 11.15 -7.66 7.41
N SER A 420 10.36 -7.18 8.37
CA SER A 420 10.13 -5.76 8.64
C SER A 420 10.25 -5.47 10.14
N ALA A 421 10.36 -4.19 10.52
CA ALA A 421 10.62 -3.83 11.90
C ALA A 421 9.80 -2.63 12.39
N TYR A 422 9.44 -2.66 13.70
CA TYR A 422 8.95 -1.52 14.46
C TYR A 422 9.90 -1.28 15.64
N PHE A 423 10.68 -0.21 15.59
CA PHE A 423 11.68 0.09 16.62
C PHE A 423 11.07 0.78 17.85
N SER A 424 11.65 0.50 19.02
CA SER A 424 11.38 1.27 20.24
C SER A 424 11.82 2.74 20.04
N GLY A 425 11.20 3.66 20.78
CA GLY A 425 11.52 5.09 20.70
C GLY A 425 12.99 5.44 21.04
N ASP A 426 13.72 4.53 21.68
CA ASP A 426 15.15 4.66 21.99
C ASP A 426 16.06 3.79 21.11
N TYR A 427 15.52 3.13 20.07
CA TYR A 427 16.21 2.24 19.13
C TYR A 427 17.00 1.07 19.76
N ARG A 428 16.73 0.70 21.01
CA ARG A 428 17.40 -0.45 21.66
C ARG A 428 16.77 -1.79 21.31
N TYR A 429 15.50 -1.78 20.89
CA TYR A 429 14.71 -2.97 20.59
C TYR A 429 13.86 -2.73 19.34
N PHE A 430 13.39 -3.83 18.76
CA PHE A 430 12.36 -3.78 17.71
C PHE A 430 11.47 -5.02 17.72
N VAL A 431 10.24 -4.87 17.27
CA VAL A 431 9.39 -5.99 16.87
C VAL A 431 9.70 -6.29 15.41
N ASN A 432 10.21 -7.50 15.15
CA ASN A 432 10.39 -8.01 13.80
C ASN A 432 9.12 -8.77 13.35
N THR A 433 8.64 -8.49 12.15
CA THR A 433 7.63 -9.31 11.45
C THR A 433 8.35 -10.06 10.35
N TRP A 434 8.36 -11.38 10.44
CA TRP A 434 8.95 -12.26 9.43
C TRP A 434 7.91 -13.16 8.80
N SER A 435 8.04 -13.44 7.51
CA SER A 435 7.28 -14.49 6.80
C SER A 435 8.05 -14.98 5.57
N SER A 436 7.58 -16.09 4.99
CA SER A 436 8.07 -16.61 3.71
C SER A 436 6.89 -17.18 2.90
N TYR A 437 7.14 -17.67 1.71
CA TYR A 437 6.12 -18.38 0.91
C TYR A 437 5.45 -19.54 1.66
N SER A 438 6.19 -20.21 2.55
CA SER A 438 5.73 -21.43 3.24
C SER A 438 5.42 -21.19 4.73
N HIS A 439 5.62 -19.98 5.23
CA HIS A 439 5.44 -19.69 6.64
C HIS A 439 4.66 -18.39 6.87
N PRO A 440 3.51 -18.43 7.57
CA PRO A 440 2.78 -17.24 7.92
C PRO A 440 3.59 -16.32 8.84
N TYR A 441 3.07 -15.10 9.09
CA TYR A 441 3.78 -14.09 9.86
C TYR A 441 4.17 -14.53 11.26
N VAL A 442 5.43 -14.32 11.62
CA VAL A 442 5.98 -14.49 12.97
C VAL A 442 6.42 -13.14 13.51
N PHE A 443 5.87 -12.77 14.65
CA PHE A 443 6.18 -11.51 15.33
C PHE A 443 7.11 -11.79 16.52
N THR A 444 8.30 -11.18 16.49
CA THR A 444 9.31 -11.38 17.55
C THR A 444 9.84 -10.06 18.06
N VAL A 445 10.05 -9.95 19.37
CA VAL A 445 10.84 -8.86 19.95
C VAL A 445 12.31 -9.22 19.85
N ARG A 446 13.11 -8.29 19.32
CA ARG A 446 14.57 -8.43 19.19
C ARG A 446 15.30 -7.21 19.76
N SER A 447 16.54 -7.38 20.20
CA SER A 447 17.42 -6.26 20.48
C SER A 447 17.89 -5.61 19.17
N ASN A 448 18.39 -4.38 19.21
CA ASN A 448 19.00 -3.69 18.07
C ASN A 448 20.29 -4.34 17.53
N LYS A 449 20.72 -5.47 18.12
CA LYS A 449 21.78 -6.36 17.62
C LYS A 449 21.22 -7.65 17.01
N GLY A 450 19.90 -7.71 16.77
CA GLY A 450 19.22 -8.86 16.18
C GLY A 450 18.91 -10.02 17.14
N LYS A 451 19.37 -9.97 18.41
CA LYS A 451 19.12 -11.07 19.37
C LYS A 451 17.65 -11.22 19.69
N LEU A 452 17.09 -12.42 19.51
CA LEU A 452 15.73 -12.78 19.89
C LEU A 452 15.54 -12.65 21.40
N ILE A 453 14.48 -11.98 21.81
CA ILE A 453 14.06 -11.81 23.22
C ILE A 453 12.80 -12.62 23.48
N LYS A 454 11.78 -12.46 22.63
CA LYS A 454 10.46 -13.13 22.80
C LYS A 454 9.75 -13.27 21.46
N THR A 455 9.00 -14.36 21.29
CA THR A 455 7.99 -14.51 20.24
C THR A 455 6.66 -13.97 20.79
N LEU A 456 6.01 -13.08 20.04
CA LEU A 456 4.70 -12.51 20.38
C LEU A 456 3.57 -13.31 19.75
N GLU A 457 3.74 -13.68 18.47
CA GLU A 457 2.78 -14.46 17.67
C GLU A 457 3.58 -15.29 16.65
N ASP A 458 3.28 -16.58 16.51
CA ASP A 458 3.96 -17.48 15.58
C ASP A 458 3.05 -18.06 14.49
N ASN A 459 1.76 -17.78 14.54
CA ASN A 459 0.74 -18.31 13.63
C ASN A 459 0.81 -19.83 13.42
N LYS A 460 1.26 -20.57 14.42
CA LYS A 460 1.41 -22.04 14.36
C LYS A 460 0.09 -22.73 14.04
N GLN A 461 -1.02 -22.24 14.58
CA GLN A 461 -2.34 -22.82 14.34
C GLN A 461 -2.74 -22.69 12.85
N LEU A 462 -2.45 -21.53 12.22
CA LEU A 462 -2.67 -21.35 10.80
C LEU A 462 -1.76 -22.26 9.98
N LEU A 463 -0.48 -22.36 10.34
CA LEU A 463 0.45 -23.27 9.66
C LEU A 463 0.02 -24.74 9.75
N GLU A 464 -0.48 -25.19 10.90
CA GLU A 464 -1.03 -26.54 11.06
C GLU A 464 -2.32 -26.74 10.25
N LYS A 465 -3.18 -25.70 10.18
CA LYS A 465 -4.39 -25.71 9.34
C LYS A 465 -4.04 -25.88 7.87
N THR A 466 -3.11 -25.09 7.33
CA THR A 466 -2.73 -25.19 5.90
C THR A 466 -2.23 -26.59 5.53
N ARG A 467 -1.55 -27.30 6.44
CA ARG A 467 -1.10 -28.67 6.21
C ARG A 467 -2.25 -29.68 6.01
N LYS A 468 -3.42 -29.43 6.62
CA LYS A 468 -4.60 -30.30 6.45
C LYS A 468 -5.22 -30.17 5.06
N TYR A 469 -5.07 -29.02 4.44
CA TYR A 469 -5.65 -28.72 3.11
C TYR A 469 -4.73 -29.04 1.94
N ASN A 470 -3.68 -29.82 2.16
CA ASN A 470 -2.75 -30.15 1.07
C ASN A 470 -2.22 -28.87 0.40
N TRP A 471 -1.90 -27.87 1.22
CA TRP A 471 -1.40 -26.58 0.78
C TRP A 471 -0.16 -26.78 -0.07
N GLY A 472 -0.23 -26.47 -1.35
CA GLY A 472 0.82 -26.74 -2.32
C GLY A 472 2.14 -26.03 -1.98
N LYS A 473 3.14 -26.23 -2.82
CA LYS A 473 4.44 -25.60 -2.71
C LYS A 473 4.59 -24.56 -3.82
N ARG A 474 5.05 -23.35 -3.46
CA ARG A 474 5.49 -22.34 -4.42
C ARG A 474 6.97 -22.53 -4.72
N GLU A 475 7.32 -22.58 -6.00
CA GLU A 475 8.69 -22.74 -6.50
C GLU A 475 9.09 -21.46 -7.23
N THR A 476 10.32 -20.99 -7.02
CA THR A 476 10.89 -19.86 -7.78
C THR A 476 11.59 -20.36 -9.03
N PHE A 477 11.59 -19.56 -10.08
CA PHE A 477 12.32 -19.81 -11.32
C PHE A 477 12.81 -18.49 -11.93
N SER A 478 13.73 -18.59 -12.87
CA SER A 478 14.18 -17.48 -13.70
C SER A 478 14.31 -17.95 -15.13
N PHE A 479 14.13 -17.04 -16.08
CA PHE A 479 14.41 -17.28 -17.48
C PHE A 479 14.92 -15.99 -18.14
N THR A 480 15.43 -16.13 -19.36
CA THR A 480 15.89 -14.98 -20.17
C THR A 480 14.97 -14.83 -21.37
N THR A 481 14.45 -13.61 -21.56
CA THR A 481 13.59 -13.27 -22.70
C THR A 481 14.38 -13.30 -24.01
N SER A 482 13.69 -13.27 -25.15
CA SER A 482 14.30 -13.15 -26.48
C SER A 482 15.13 -11.87 -26.64
N GLU A 483 14.86 -10.82 -25.85
CA GLU A 483 15.63 -9.58 -25.81
C GLU A 483 16.82 -9.63 -24.83
N GLY A 484 17.12 -10.78 -24.22
CA GLY A 484 18.24 -10.98 -23.31
C GLY A 484 18.00 -10.48 -21.88
N VAL A 485 16.76 -10.17 -21.51
CA VAL A 485 16.40 -9.70 -20.16
C VAL A 485 16.12 -10.89 -19.26
N LYS A 486 16.84 -11.00 -18.15
CA LYS A 486 16.56 -12.01 -17.12
C LYS A 486 15.34 -11.59 -16.31
N LEU A 487 14.33 -12.44 -16.22
CA LEU A 487 13.13 -12.25 -15.41
C LEU A 487 13.02 -13.33 -14.35
N ASP A 488 12.48 -12.96 -13.20
CA ASP A 488 12.28 -13.85 -12.06
C ASP A 488 10.78 -14.07 -11.82
N GLY A 489 10.42 -15.29 -11.43
CA GLY A 489 9.04 -15.66 -11.18
C GLY A 489 8.88 -16.72 -10.10
N TRP A 490 7.63 -16.99 -9.77
CA TRP A 490 7.23 -18.14 -8.99
C TRP A 490 6.14 -18.94 -9.71
N MET A 491 6.04 -20.23 -9.37
CA MET A 491 4.94 -21.07 -9.82
C MET A 491 4.42 -21.98 -8.71
N VAL A 492 3.15 -22.33 -8.82
CA VAL A 492 2.46 -23.35 -8.01
C VAL A 492 1.96 -24.44 -8.95
N LYS A 493 2.32 -25.69 -8.67
CA LYS A 493 1.87 -26.86 -9.40
C LYS A 493 0.75 -27.57 -8.66
N PRO A 494 -0.13 -28.33 -9.33
CA PRO A 494 -1.06 -29.24 -8.67
C PRO A 494 -0.36 -30.15 -7.64
N VAL A 495 -1.05 -30.49 -6.57
CA VAL A 495 -0.44 -31.32 -5.50
C VAL A 495 -0.09 -32.72 -6.01
N ASP A 496 -0.92 -33.26 -6.90
CA ASP A 496 -0.72 -34.54 -7.60
C ASP A 496 -0.01 -34.40 -8.94
N PHE A 497 0.88 -33.39 -9.03
CA PHE A 497 1.62 -33.06 -10.24
C PHE A 497 2.41 -34.29 -10.76
N ASP A 498 2.20 -34.61 -12.02
CA ASP A 498 2.87 -35.67 -12.76
C ASP A 498 3.57 -35.09 -14.00
N ALA A 499 4.89 -35.08 -14.00
CA ALA A 499 5.70 -34.48 -15.06
C ALA A 499 5.50 -35.12 -16.44
N SER A 500 4.85 -36.30 -16.53
CA SER A 500 4.49 -36.95 -17.79
C SER A 500 3.21 -36.43 -18.43
N LYS A 501 2.40 -35.66 -17.67
CA LYS A 501 1.16 -35.03 -18.11
C LYS A 501 1.39 -33.61 -18.55
N LYS A 502 0.41 -33.07 -19.29
CA LYS A 502 0.38 -31.64 -19.67
C LYS A 502 -0.68 -30.92 -18.91
N TYR A 503 -0.34 -29.72 -18.42
CA TYR A 503 -1.20 -28.91 -17.62
C TYR A 503 -1.43 -27.53 -18.25
N PRO A 504 -2.67 -27.01 -18.24
CA PRO A 504 -2.93 -25.61 -18.57
C PRO A 504 -2.29 -24.69 -17.54
N VAL A 505 -1.91 -23.49 -17.97
CA VAL A 505 -1.26 -22.46 -17.11
C VAL A 505 -2.14 -21.24 -16.97
N ILE A 506 -2.20 -20.68 -15.78
CA ILE A 506 -2.76 -19.34 -15.53
C ILE A 506 -1.64 -18.44 -15.03
N LEU A 507 -1.32 -17.38 -15.80
CA LEU A 507 -0.44 -16.33 -15.36
C LEU A 507 -1.23 -15.30 -14.56
N PHE A 508 -0.83 -15.07 -13.31
CA PHE A 508 -1.21 -13.90 -12.53
C PHE A 508 -0.13 -12.83 -12.65
N GLN A 509 -0.50 -11.57 -12.81
CA GLN A 509 0.47 -10.48 -12.85
C GLN A 509 -0.17 -9.14 -12.43
N TYR A 510 0.66 -8.20 -11.97
CA TYR A 510 0.29 -6.81 -11.76
C TYR A 510 1.08 -5.90 -12.71
N SER A 511 2.40 -6.00 -12.70
CA SER A 511 3.36 -5.33 -13.61
C SER A 511 3.43 -3.80 -13.51
N GLY A 512 2.67 -3.16 -12.62
CA GLY A 512 2.69 -1.70 -12.47
C GLY A 512 4.05 -1.17 -12.00
N PRO A 513 4.42 0.07 -12.38
CA PRO A 513 5.70 0.67 -12.04
C PRO A 513 6.02 0.58 -10.54
N GLY A 514 7.23 0.10 -10.22
CA GLY A 514 7.71 -0.06 -8.85
C GLY A 514 7.06 -1.20 -8.04
N ASN A 515 5.97 -1.82 -8.51
CA ASN A 515 5.33 -2.92 -7.82
C ASN A 515 6.15 -4.21 -7.97
N GLN A 516 6.10 -5.09 -6.96
CA GLN A 516 6.79 -6.37 -6.98
C GLN A 516 5.86 -7.48 -6.47
N GLN A 517 5.64 -8.52 -7.27
CA GLN A 517 4.82 -9.69 -6.95
C GLN A 517 5.66 -10.93 -6.64
N VAL A 518 6.94 -10.93 -6.99
CA VAL A 518 7.87 -12.02 -6.73
C VAL A 518 8.68 -11.69 -5.47
N LEU A 519 8.05 -11.92 -4.31
CA LEU A 519 8.62 -11.69 -2.98
C LEU A 519 8.48 -12.96 -2.15
N ASP A 520 9.52 -13.37 -1.43
CA ASP A 520 9.42 -14.46 -0.45
C ASP A 520 8.72 -13.97 0.81
N SER A 521 7.39 -13.96 0.75
CA SER A 521 6.51 -13.47 1.81
C SER A 521 5.20 -14.24 1.82
N TRP A 522 4.57 -14.35 2.99
CA TRP A 522 3.22 -14.89 3.11
C TRP A 522 2.15 -14.08 2.40
N SER A 523 2.39 -12.78 2.20
CA SER A 523 1.48 -11.92 1.42
C SER A 523 1.50 -12.19 -0.08
N THR A 524 2.48 -12.92 -0.59
CA THR A 524 2.66 -13.19 -2.02
C THR A 524 1.59 -14.13 -2.55
N GLY A 525 1.10 -13.83 -3.75
CA GLY A 525 0.04 -14.54 -4.44
C GLY A 525 -1.07 -13.62 -4.89
N SER A 526 -1.92 -14.10 -5.78
CA SER A 526 -2.90 -13.28 -6.50
C SER A 526 -3.91 -12.55 -5.59
N MET A 527 -4.18 -13.09 -4.39
CA MET A 527 -5.13 -12.51 -3.42
C MET A 527 -4.56 -12.46 -1.99
N GLY A 528 -3.25 -12.54 -1.83
CA GLY A 528 -2.63 -12.62 -0.51
C GLY A 528 -2.98 -13.91 0.26
N ASN A 529 -3.02 -13.85 1.59
CA ASN A 529 -3.37 -14.97 2.48
C ASN A 529 -2.61 -16.27 2.16
N GLY A 530 -1.28 -16.17 2.00
CA GLY A 530 -0.42 -17.31 1.66
C GLY A 530 -0.61 -17.86 0.25
N GLY A 531 -1.34 -17.14 -0.61
CA GLY A 531 -1.65 -17.60 -1.97
C GLY A 531 -2.79 -18.63 -2.02
N ALA A 532 -3.72 -18.58 -1.07
CA ALA A 532 -4.83 -19.55 -0.97
C ALA A 532 -5.62 -19.70 -2.27
N PHE A 533 -5.86 -18.61 -3.00
CA PHE A 533 -6.55 -18.68 -4.29
C PHE A 533 -5.71 -19.33 -5.38
N ASP A 534 -4.39 -19.13 -5.39
CA ASP A 534 -3.47 -19.79 -6.33
C ASP A 534 -3.47 -21.30 -6.10
N TYR A 535 -3.43 -21.74 -4.83
CA TYR A 535 -3.51 -23.17 -4.48
C TYR A 535 -4.87 -23.79 -4.80
N TYR A 536 -5.96 -23.00 -4.64
CA TYR A 536 -7.29 -23.44 -5.08
C TYR A 536 -7.31 -23.71 -6.60
N LEU A 537 -6.77 -22.79 -7.40
CA LEU A 537 -6.69 -22.98 -8.86
C LEU A 537 -5.77 -24.16 -9.23
N ALA A 538 -4.67 -24.35 -8.49
CA ALA A 538 -3.79 -25.50 -8.68
C ALA A 538 -4.50 -26.84 -8.35
N GLN A 539 -5.33 -26.87 -7.30
CA GLN A 539 -6.20 -28.00 -6.97
C GLN A 539 -7.18 -28.34 -8.11
N GLU A 540 -7.62 -27.33 -8.87
CA GLU A 540 -8.48 -27.49 -10.04
C GLU A 540 -7.72 -27.95 -11.30
N GLY A 541 -6.42 -28.22 -11.19
CA GLY A 541 -5.58 -28.82 -12.23
C GLY A 541 -4.81 -27.82 -13.09
N PHE A 542 -4.63 -26.56 -12.63
CA PHE A 542 -3.84 -25.55 -13.32
C PHE A 542 -2.43 -25.43 -12.71
N ILE A 543 -1.45 -25.07 -13.52
CA ILE A 543 -0.22 -24.45 -13.02
C ILE A 543 -0.48 -22.96 -12.93
N ILE A 544 -0.19 -22.35 -11.78
CA ILE A 544 -0.28 -20.89 -11.57
C ILE A 544 1.13 -20.34 -11.56
N ALA A 545 1.39 -19.29 -12.32
CA ALA A 545 2.69 -18.64 -12.33
C ALA A 545 2.56 -17.11 -12.30
N CYS A 546 3.60 -16.45 -11.82
CA CYS A 546 3.72 -15.00 -11.80
C CYS A 546 5.17 -14.63 -12.11
N VAL A 547 5.35 -13.58 -12.90
CA VAL A 547 6.67 -13.06 -13.26
C VAL A 547 6.65 -11.53 -13.13
N ASP A 548 7.67 -11.00 -12.48
CA ASP A 548 7.94 -9.56 -12.44
C ASP A 548 8.76 -9.17 -13.67
N GLY A 549 8.09 -8.49 -14.61
CA GLY A 549 8.70 -7.95 -15.83
C GLY A 549 9.36 -6.60 -15.62
N ARG A 550 9.87 -6.02 -16.70
CA ARG A 550 10.42 -4.65 -16.71
C ARG A 550 9.38 -3.66 -16.22
N GLY A 551 9.84 -2.65 -15.49
CA GLY A 551 8.99 -1.68 -14.79
C GLY A 551 8.75 -2.00 -13.31
N THR A 552 8.91 -3.26 -12.88
CA THR A 552 8.72 -3.66 -11.48
C THR A 552 9.91 -3.28 -10.60
N GLY A 553 9.69 -3.21 -9.26
CA GLY A 553 10.66 -2.73 -8.29
C GLY A 553 11.68 -3.77 -7.82
N GLY A 554 12.60 -3.34 -6.95
CA GLY A 554 13.59 -4.18 -6.26
C GLY A 554 14.81 -4.56 -7.09
N ARG A 555 14.98 -3.97 -8.27
CA ARG A 555 16.08 -4.25 -9.22
C ARG A 555 16.80 -2.99 -9.73
N GLY A 556 16.66 -1.89 -8.99
CA GLY A 556 17.24 -0.59 -9.30
C GLY A 556 16.45 0.24 -10.30
N ALA A 557 16.82 1.51 -10.39
CA ALA A 557 16.08 2.53 -11.14
C ALA A 557 16.02 2.29 -12.65
N GLU A 558 17.07 1.72 -13.26
CA GLU A 558 17.09 1.44 -14.69
C GLU A 558 16.01 0.45 -15.10
N PHE A 559 15.89 -0.65 -14.34
CA PHE A 559 14.87 -1.69 -14.57
C PHE A 559 13.47 -1.16 -14.27
N GLU A 560 13.29 -0.49 -13.15
CA GLU A 560 11.99 0.03 -12.70
C GLU A 560 11.46 1.14 -13.63
N LYS A 561 12.32 2.07 -14.04
CA LYS A 561 11.94 3.21 -14.89
C LYS A 561 12.09 2.95 -16.39
N SER A 562 12.24 1.67 -16.80
CA SER A 562 12.37 1.29 -18.23
C SER A 562 11.09 1.55 -19.03
N THR A 563 9.93 1.54 -18.39
CA THR A 563 8.61 1.72 -19.00
C THR A 563 8.16 3.18 -19.08
N TYR A 564 9.00 4.13 -18.64
CA TYR A 564 8.72 5.56 -18.66
C TYR A 564 8.35 6.04 -20.06
N LEU A 565 7.26 6.81 -20.15
CA LEU A 565 6.60 7.35 -21.35
C LEU A 565 5.85 6.31 -22.21
N ARG A 566 5.91 5.02 -21.92
CA ARG A 566 5.27 3.96 -22.72
C ARG A 566 4.74 2.82 -21.83
N LEU A 567 3.89 3.14 -20.87
CA LEU A 567 3.28 2.14 -19.99
C LEU A 567 2.56 1.05 -20.80
N GLY A 568 2.73 -0.20 -20.42
CA GLY A 568 2.09 -1.37 -21.02
C GLY A 568 2.84 -1.98 -22.22
N ASP A 569 3.84 -1.30 -22.79
CA ASP A 569 4.56 -1.83 -23.95
C ASP A 569 5.53 -2.96 -23.55
N LEU A 570 6.51 -2.65 -22.70
CA LEU A 570 7.49 -3.64 -22.23
C LEU A 570 6.85 -4.67 -21.31
N GLU A 571 5.93 -4.26 -20.47
CA GLU A 571 5.23 -5.12 -19.53
C GLU A 571 4.43 -6.21 -20.26
N SER A 572 3.73 -5.85 -21.33
CA SER A 572 2.98 -6.85 -22.12
C SER A 572 3.91 -7.79 -22.89
N LYS A 573 5.03 -7.30 -23.43
CA LYS A 573 6.06 -8.13 -24.06
C LYS A 573 6.61 -9.17 -23.09
N ASP A 574 6.96 -8.75 -21.86
CA ASP A 574 7.53 -9.61 -20.85
C ASP A 574 6.53 -10.70 -20.40
N GLN A 575 5.22 -10.40 -20.36
CA GLN A 575 4.20 -11.41 -20.06
C GLN A 575 4.00 -12.41 -21.24
N VAL A 576 4.09 -11.94 -22.48
CA VAL A 576 4.08 -12.83 -23.66
C VAL A 576 5.32 -13.71 -23.68
N GLU A 577 6.51 -13.19 -23.40
CA GLU A 577 7.75 -13.98 -23.25
C GLU A 577 7.63 -15.00 -22.10
N THR A 578 6.96 -14.63 -21.02
CA THR A 578 6.66 -15.55 -19.91
C THR A 578 5.77 -16.71 -20.39
N ALA A 579 4.72 -16.43 -21.16
CA ALA A 579 3.85 -17.45 -21.71
C ALA A 579 4.60 -18.39 -22.67
N LEU A 580 5.48 -17.86 -23.52
CA LEU A 580 6.33 -18.63 -24.41
C LEU A 580 7.31 -19.54 -23.63
N TYR A 581 7.95 -18.99 -22.60
CA TYR A 581 8.80 -19.77 -21.70
C TYR A 581 8.03 -20.89 -21.02
N MET A 582 6.87 -20.60 -20.43
CA MET A 582 6.03 -21.61 -19.79
C MET A 582 5.63 -22.69 -20.81
N GLY A 583 5.22 -22.30 -22.01
CA GLY A 583 4.85 -23.22 -23.09
C GLY A 583 6.00 -24.10 -23.59
N SER A 584 7.26 -23.74 -23.32
CA SER A 584 8.44 -24.57 -23.64
C SER A 584 8.68 -25.70 -22.64
N LEU A 585 8.07 -25.65 -21.45
CA LEU A 585 8.23 -26.67 -20.43
C LEU A 585 7.50 -27.98 -20.82
N PRO A 586 8.13 -29.13 -20.62
CA PRO A 586 7.60 -30.43 -21.16
C PRO A 586 6.23 -30.80 -20.57
N TYR A 587 5.90 -30.30 -19.39
CA TYR A 587 4.65 -30.59 -18.68
C TYR A 587 3.59 -29.46 -18.84
N VAL A 588 3.82 -28.49 -19.72
CA VAL A 588 2.84 -27.41 -19.98
C VAL A 588 2.10 -27.69 -21.29
N ASP A 589 0.80 -27.50 -21.25
CA ASP A 589 -0.05 -27.42 -22.43
C ASP A 589 0.02 -25.98 -22.99
N LYS A 590 0.90 -25.77 -23.97
CA LYS A 590 1.17 -24.48 -24.57
C LYS A 590 -0.02 -23.81 -25.26
N ASP A 591 -1.02 -24.60 -25.64
CA ASP A 591 -2.23 -24.12 -26.32
C ASP A 591 -3.34 -23.75 -25.33
N ASN A 592 -3.09 -23.95 -24.01
CA ASN A 592 -4.01 -23.65 -22.92
C ASN A 592 -3.35 -22.80 -21.84
N ILE A 593 -2.91 -21.57 -22.22
CA ILE A 593 -2.34 -20.57 -21.32
C ILE A 593 -3.32 -19.40 -21.17
N GLY A 594 -3.64 -19.04 -19.93
CA GLY A 594 -4.45 -17.89 -19.59
C GLY A 594 -3.65 -16.83 -18.82
N ILE A 595 -4.20 -15.62 -18.74
CA ILE A 595 -3.61 -14.49 -18.01
C ILE A 595 -4.69 -13.72 -17.25
N TRP A 596 -4.38 -13.22 -16.05
CA TRP A 596 -5.27 -12.31 -15.36
C TRP A 596 -4.53 -11.33 -14.44
N GLY A 597 -5.20 -10.25 -14.14
CA GLY A 597 -4.72 -9.26 -13.20
C GLY A 597 -5.79 -8.25 -12.83
N TRP A 598 -5.49 -7.44 -11.81
CA TRP A 598 -6.36 -6.43 -11.24
C TRP A 598 -5.75 -5.05 -11.40
N SER A 599 -6.56 -4.00 -11.68
CA SER A 599 -6.08 -2.63 -11.81
C SER A 599 -5.05 -2.50 -12.94
N TYR A 600 -3.83 -2.09 -12.65
CA TYR A 600 -2.73 -2.12 -13.63
C TYR A 600 -2.53 -3.53 -14.22
N GLY A 601 -2.67 -4.57 -13.40
CA GLY A 601 -2.63 -5.96 -13.89
C GLY A 601 -3.79 -6.30 -14.83
N GLY A 602 -4.96 -5.67 -14.65
CA GLY A 602 -6.07 -5.74 -15.61
C GLY A 602 -5.71 -5.06 -16.92
N PHE A 603 -5.14 -3.86 -16.86
CA PHE A 603 -4.60 -3.17 -18.03
C PHE A 603 -3.56 -4.01 -18.77
N ASN A 604 -2.56 -4.53 -18.05
CA ASN A 604 -1.51 -5.32 -18.68
C ASN A 604 -2.02 -6.70 -19.17
N THR A 605 -3.11 -7.24 -18.61
CA THR A 605 -3.82 -8.39 -19.20
C THR A 605 -4.36 -8.07 -20.59
N LEU A 606 -5.06 -6.93 -20.72
CA LEU A 606 -5.59 -6.48 -22.01
C LEU A 606 -4.48 -6.19 -23.01
N MET A 607 -3.40 -5.51 -22.57
CA MET A 607 -2.22 -5.23 -23.37
C MET A 607 -1.52 -6.52 -23.86
N SER A 608 -1.39 -7.51 -23.00
CA SER A 608 -0.76 -8.81 -23.33
C SER A 608 -1.60 -9.61 -24.31
N MET A 609 -2.93 -9.59 -24.18
CA MET A 609 -3.85 -10.25 -25.12
C MET A 609 -3.97 -9.50 -26.46
N SER A 610 -3.40 -8.32 -26.59
CA SER A 610 -3.37 -7.52 -27.83
C SER A 610 -1.94 -7.12 -28.24
N GLU A 611 -0.93 -7.79 -27.72
CA GLU A 611 0.50 -7.51 -28.03
C GLU A 611 0.87 -7.83 -29.46
N GLY A 612 0.15 -8.74 -30.09
CA GLY A 612 0.34 -9.15 -31.49
C GLY A 612 0.74 -10.61 -31.67
N ARG A 613 1.29 -11.25 -30.65
CA ARG A 613 1.57 -12.69 -30.60
C ARG A 613 0.45 -13.41 -29.85
N PRO A 614 -0.38 -14.27 -30.49
CA PRO A 614 -1.59 -14.85 -29.89
C PRO A 614 -1.26 -16.06 -29.00
N VAL A 615 -0.62 -15.81 -27.85
CA VAL A 615 -0.20 -16.87 -26.91
C VAL A 615 -1.23 -17.18 -25.82
N PHE A 616 -2.16 -16.25 -25.54
CA PHE A 616 -3.16 -16.40 -24.48
C PHE A 616 -4.50 -16.87 -25.06
N LYS A 617 -5.00 -18.00 -24.59
CA LYS A 617 -6.31 -18.53 -24.98
C LYS A 617 -7.46 -17.87 -24.23
N ALA A 618 -7.24 -17.43 -23.00
CA ALA A 618 -8.23 -16.75 -22.19
C ALA A 618 -7.59 -15.70 -21.26
N GLY A 619 -8.33 -14.62 -20.96
CA GLY A 619 -7.91 -13.62 -20.01
C GLY A 619 -9.04 -13.09 -19.15
N VAL A 620 -8.68 -12.62 -17.95
CA VAL A 620 -9.59 -11.91 -17.04
C VAL A 620 -8.96 -10.58 -16.61
N ALA A 621 -9.59 -9.46 -16.95
CA ALA A 621 -9.19 -8.12 -16.55
C ALA A 621 -10.14 -7.59 -15.46
N VAL A 622 -9.63 -7.35 -14.25
CA VAL A 622 -10.42 -6.84 -13.14
C VAL A 622 -10.11 -5.36 -12.93
N ALA A 623 -11.15 -4.51 -13.00
CA ALA A 623 -11.07 -3.06 -12.83
C ALA A 623 -9.91 -2.43 -13.64
N PRO A 624 -9.79 -2.70 -14.95
CA PRO A 624 -8.65 -2.29 -15.74
C PRO A 624 -8.70 -0.82 -16.12
N PRO A 625 -7.62 -0.02 -16.00
CA PRO A 625 -7.39 1.10 -16.91
C PRO A 625 -7.34 0.58 -18.36
N THR A 626 -7.85 1.35 -19.31
CA THR A 626 -7.81 1.00 -20.74
C THR A 626 -7.22 2.08 -21.59
N CYS A 627 -7.19 3.31 -21.07
CA CYS A 627 -6.47 4.43 -21.64
C CYS A 627 -6.08 5.39 -20.51
N TYR A 628 -4.81 5.71 -20.40
CA TYR A 628 -4.31 6.60 -19.35
C TYR A 628 -4.79 8.06 -19.46
N ARG A 629 -5.45 8.44 -20.57
CA ARG A 629 -6.21 9.71 -20.65
C ARG A 629 -7.43 9.71 -19.71
N PHE A 630 -7.91 8.55 -19.27
CA PHE A 630 -9.06 8.41 -18.37
C PHE A 630 -8.65 8.32 -16.91
N TYR A 631 -7.35 8.17 -16.63
CA TYR A 631 -6.84 8.05 -15.27
C TYR A 631 -6.34 9.40 -14.73
N ASP A 632 -6.06 9.45 -13.41
CA ASP A 632 -5.70 10.70 -12.75
C ASP A 632 -4.40 11.33 -13.27
N SER A 633 -4.28 12.63 -13.02
CA SER A 633 -3.16 13.45 -13.52
C SER A 633 -1.84 13.10 -12.83
N VAL A 634 -1.82 12.95 -11.48
CA VAL A 634 -0.57 12.83 -10.73
C VAL A 634 0.13 11.51 -11.02
N TYR A 635 -0.59 10.37 -10.94
CA TYR A 635 -0.04 9.07 -11.32
C TYR A 635 0.37 9.03 -12.78
N THR A 636 -0.57 9.36 -13.66
CA THR A 636 -0.35 9.21 -15.09
C THR A 636 0.79 10.06 -15.58
N GLU A 637 0.82 11.34 -15.19
CA GLU A 637 1.85 12.28 -15.67
C GLU A 637 3.23 12.01 -15.07
N ARG A 638 3.31 11.40 -13.89
CA ARG A 638 4.57 10.90 -13.30
C ARG A 638 5.28 9.94 -14.26
N TYR A 639 4.53 9.05 -14.88
CA TYR A 639 5.08 8.00 -15.75
C TYR A 639 5.00 8.31 -17.23
N MET A 640 4.06 9.16 -17.66
CA MET A 640 3.72 9.39 -19.07
C MET A 640 3.87 10.85 -19.51
N ARG A 641 4.07 11.80 -18.58
CA ARG A 641 3.88 13.24 -18.80
C ARG A 641 2.44 13.56 -19.26
N THR A 642 2.18 14.78 -19.70
CA THR A 642 0.84 15.13 -20.21
C THR A 642 0.57 14.50 -21.57
N PRO A 643 -0.70 14.27 -21.95
CA PRO A 643 -1.06 13.77 -23.28
C PRO A 643 -0.59 14.66 -24.43
N LYS A 644 -0.42 15.96 -24.20
CA LYS A 644 0.09 16.91 -25.21
C LYS A 644 1.58 16.73 -25.46
N GLU A 645 2.35 16.38 -24.43
CA GLU A 645 3.80 16.20 -24.51
C GLU A 645 4.19 14.82 -25.01
N ASN A 646 3.35 13.81 -24.83
CA ASN A 646 3.64 12.41 -25.14
C ASN A 646 2.47 11.73 -25.87
N GLU A 647 1.98 12.33 -26.94
CA GLU A 647 0.83 11.81 -27.70
C GLU A 647 1.02 10.35 -28.14
N GLU A 648 2.20 10.01 -28.63
CA GLU A 648 2.51 8.65 -29.10
C GLU A 648 2.53 7.61 -27.97
N GLY A 649 3.00 7.97 -26.76
CA GLY A 649 2.94 7.10 -25.60
C GLY A 649 1.51 6.78 -25.17
N TYR A 650 0.62 7.76 -25.26
CA TYR A 650 -0.80 7.57 -24.92
C TYR A 650 -1.57 6.74 -25.95
N LYS A 651 -1.04 6.50 -27.14
CA LYS A 651 -1.57 5.56 -28.14
C LYS A 651 -1.19 4.09 -27.81
N VAL A 652 -0.29 3.88 -26.86
CA VAL A 652 0.06 2.53 -26.38
C VAL A 652 -0.99 2.08 -25.35
N ASN A 653 -2.11 1.55 -25.84
CA ASN A 653 -3.21 1.14 -24.99
C ASN A 653 -4.07 0.06 -25.69
N PRO A 654 -4.88 -0.74 -24.97
CA PRO A 654 -5.66 -1.83 -25.56
C PRO A 654 -6.78 -1.36 -26.49
N ILE A 655 -7.29 -0.12 -26.34
CA ILE A 655 -8.31 0.43 -27.26
C ILE A 655 -7.70 0.57 -28.67
N GLU A 656 -6.52 1.15 -28.78
CA GLU A 656 -5.80 1.29 -30.05
C GLU A 656 -5.37 -0.07 -30.64
N ARG A 657 -5.09 -1.04 -29.76
CA ARG A 657 -4.68 -2.40 -30.12
C ARG A 657 -5.86 -3.38 -30.29
N VAL A 658 -7.11 -2.92 -30.21
CA VAL A 658 -8.31 -3.77 -30.15
C VAL A 658 -8.41 -4.80 -31.28
N LYS A 659 -7.95 -4.47 -32.49
CA LYS A 659 -7.93 -5.39 -33.64
C LYS A 659 -7.04 -6.61 -33.40
N GLN A 660 -6.01 -6.48 -32.58
CA GLN A 660 -5.08 -7.55 -32.21
C GLN A 660 -5.59 -8.39 -31.03
N GLN A 661 -6.68 -7.96 -30.37
CA GLN A 661 -7.28 -8.71 -29.26
C GLN A 661 -7.64 -10.12 -29.72
N HIS A 662 -7.18 -11.12 -28.94
CA HIS A 662 -7.39 -12.53 -29.22
C HIS A 662 -7.74 -13.29 -27.91
N GLY A 663 -8.28 -14.50 -28.07
CA GLY A 663 -8.69 -15.33 -26.95
C GLY A 663 -9.99 -14.88 -26.27
N ALA A 664 -10.50 -15.73 -25.38
CA ALA A 664 -11.71 -15.45 -24.63
C ALA A 664 -11.46 -14.39 -23.53
N LEU A 665 -12.23 -13.32 -23.51
CA LEU A 665 -12.03 -12.19 -22.59
C LEU A 665 -13.20 -12.00 -21.63
N LEU A 666 -12.89 -11.90 -20.33
CA LEU A 666 -13.81 -11.49 -19.27
C LEU A 666 -13.29 -10.20 -18.61
N ILE A 667 -14.15 -9.18 -18.50
CA ILE A 667 -13.86 -7.93 -17.80
C ILE A 667 -14.79 -7.81 -16.59
N CYS A 668 -14.24 -7.57 -15.40
CA CYS A 668 -14.98 -7.37 -14.17
C CYS A 668 -14.75 -5.97 -13.64
N HIS A 669 -15.83 -5.21 -13.29
CA HIS A 669 -15.67 -3.85 -12.80
C HIS A 669 -16.71 -3.48 -11.73
N GLY A 670 -16.33 -2.67 -10.75
CA GLY A 670 -17.23 -2.04 -9.80
C GLY A 670 -17.85 -0.77 -10.39
N LEU A 671 -19.18 -0.62 -10.29
CA LEU A 671 -19.86 0.56 -10.85
C LEU A 671 -19.59 1.86 -10.07
N ALA A 672 -19.17 1.74 -8.81
CA ALA A 672 -18.77 2.87 -7.97
C ALA A 672 -17.24 2.92 -7.77
N ASP A 673 -16.49 2.51 -8.77
CA ASP A 673 -15.02 2.62 -8.75
C ASP A 673 -14.61 4.07 -8.93
N ASP A 674 -14.22 4.71 -7.84
CA ASP A 674 -13.80 6.11 -7.75
C ASP A 674 -12.34 6.32 -8.16
N ASN A 675 -11.59 5.25 -8.36
CA ASN A 675 -10.19 5.27 -8.76
C ASN A 675 -10.03 5.00 -10.27
N VAL A 676 -10.28 3.76 -10.69
CA VAL A 676 -10.35 3.40 -12.11
C VAL A 676 -11.80 3.44 -12.56
N HIS A 677 -12.21 4.55 -13.13
CA HIS A 677 -13.60 4.76 -13.49
C HIS A 677 -14.16 3.69 -14.43
N PRO A 678 -15.43 3.26 -14.27
CA PRO A 678 -16.10 2.34 -15.19
C PRO A 678 -16.06 2.77 -16.66
N GLN A 679 -15.84 4.07 -16.93
CA GLN A 679 -15.57 4.62 -18.26
C GLN A 679 -14.51 3.81 -19.01
N ASN A 680 -13.45 3.37 -18.33
CA ASN A 680 -12.40 2.57 -18.95
C ASN A 680 -12.96 1.30 -19.60
N THR A 681 -13.82 0.57 -18.89
CA THR A 681 -14.46 -0.64 -19.44
C THR A 681 -15.51 -0.30 -20.50
N PHE A 682 -16.29 0.76 -20.34
CA PHE A 682 -17.29 1.15 -21.33
C PHE A 682 -16.65 1.52 -22.68
N GLU A 683 -15.60 2.35 -22.68
CA GLU A 683 -14.90 2.77 -23.90
C GLU A 683 -14.20 1.58 -24.57
N TYR A 684 -13.62 0.66 -23.79
CA TYR A 684 -12.99 -0.52 -24.36
C TYR A 684 -14.04 -1.52 -24.90
N ALA A 685 -15.17 -1.67 -24.22
CA ALA A 685 -16.28 -2.50 -24.69
C ALA A 685 -16.82 -1.99 -26.05
N GLU A 686 -16.99 -0.68 -26.20
CA GLU A 686 -17.37 -0.07 -27.49
C GLU A 686 -16.33 -0.38 -28.58
N ALA A 687 -15.04 -0.23 -28.27
CA ALA A 687 -13.98 -0.55 -29.23
C ALA A 687 -14.00 -2.03 -29.65
N LEU A 688 -14.24 -2.96 -28.71
CA LEU A 688 -14.38 -4.39 -28.99
C LEU A 688 -15.57 -4.67 -29.91
N VAL A 689 -16.74 -4.04 -29.63
CA VAL A 689 -17.93 -4.16 -30.50
C VAL A 689 -17.64 -3.68 -31.92
N GLN A 690 -17.01 -2.52 -32.07
CA GLN A 690 -16.68 -1.96 -33.38
C GLN A 690 -15.61 -2.78 -34.13
N ALA A 691 -14.78 -3.55 -33.41
CA ALA A 691 -13.79 -4.46 -33.97
C ALA A 691 -14.31 -5.89 -34.18
N ASP A 692 -15.61 -6.14 -33.95
CA ASP A 692 -16.26 -7.48 -34.03
C ASP A 692 -15.53 -8.54 -33.18
N LYS A 693 -15.24 -8.18 -31.92
CA LYS A 693 -14.57 -9.04 -30.92
C LYS A 693 -15.54 -9.50 -29.85
N ASP A 694 -15.57 -10.79 -29.57
CA ASP A 694 -16.35 -11.34 -28.45
C ASP A 694 -15.69 -11.07 -27.12
N PHE A 695 -16.52 -10.72 -26.12
CA PHE A 695 -16.12 -10.54 -24.73
C PHE A 695 -17.31 -10.70 -23.78
N LYS A 696 -17.03 -10.82 -22.47
CA LYS A 696 -18.02 -10.79 -21.40
C LYS A 696 -17.65 -9.74 -20.36
N THR A 697 -18.67 -9.12 -19.76
CA THR A 697 -18.51 -8.19 -18.63
C THR A 697 -19.29 -8.66 -17.41
N LEU A 698 -18.73 -8.43 -16.22
CA LEU A 698 -19.40 -8.58 -14.93
C LEU A 698 -19.34 -7.25 -14.17
N TRP A 699 -20.50 -6.75 -13.80
CA TRP A 699 -20.66 -5.50 -13.08
C TRP A 699 -21.02 -5.74 -11.62
N TYR A 700 -20.39 -4.97 -10.73
CA TYR A 700 -20.64 -5.03 -9.29
C TYR A 700 -21.22 -3.70 -8.81
N THR A 701 -22.52 -3.70 -8.58
CA THR A 701 -23.31 -2.52 -8.17
C THR A 701 -22.77 -1.92 -6.89
N ASN A 702 -22.56 -0.59 -6.85
CA ASN A 702 -22.02 0.20 -5.72
C ASN A 702 -20.67 -0.27 -5.17
N ARG A 703 -19.94 -1.11 -5.89
CA ARG A 703 -18.60 -1.55 -5.47
C ARG A 703 -17.55 -0.61 -6.04
N ASN A 704 -16.62 -0.21 -5.17
CA ASN A 704 -15.44 0.56 -5.54
C ASN A 704 -14.34 -0.34 -6.14
N HIS A 705 -13.14 0.21 -6.28
CA HIS A 705 -11.96 -0.49 -6.85
C HIS A 705 -11.62 -1.82 -6.17
N GLY A 706 -11.96 -1.97 -4.89
CA GLY A 706 -11.71 -3.19 -4.12
C GLY A 706 -12.67 -4.33 -4.39
N ILE A 707 -13.82 -4.10 -5.03
CA ILE A 707 -14.87 -5.09 -5.33
C ILE A 707 -15.10 -6.06 -4.16
N SER A 708 -15.54 -5.54 -3.02
CA SER A 708 -15.72 -6.30 -1.77
C SER A 708 -17.07 -6.00 -1.10
N GLY A 709 -17.34 -6.67 0.01
CA GLY A 709 -18.57 -6.54 0.79
C GLY A 709 -19.56 -7.70 0.55
N GLY A 710 -20.11 -8.25 1.63
CA GLY A 710 -20.99 -9.41 1.58
C GLY A 710 -20.37 -10.59 0.84
N ASN A 711 -21.10 -11.19 -0.08
CA ASN A 711 -20.64 -12.33 -0.90
C ASN A 711 -19.80 -11.91 -2.14
N THR A 712 -19.54 -10.63 -2.34
CA THR A 712 -18.99 -10.09 -3.60
C THR A 712 -17.64 -10.73 -3.96
N ARG A 713 -16.71 -10.82 -3.01
CA ARG A 713 -15.38 -11.38 -3.24
C ARG A 713 -15.43 -12.86 -3.61
N ASN A 714 -16.25 -13.64 -2.92
CA ASN A 714 -16.46 -15.06 -3.24
C ASN A 714 -17.05 -15.23 -4.65
N HIS A 715 -18.03 -14.40 -5.03
CA HIS A 715 -18.62 -14.41 -6.37
C HIS A 715 -17.54 -14.10 -7.43
N LEU A 716 -16.77 -13.03 -7.26
CA LEU A 716 -15.73 -12.63 -8.21
C LEU A 716 -14.69 -13.74 -8.43
N LEU A 717 -14.12 -14.29 -7.35
CA LEU A 717 -13.10 -15.34 -7.46
C LEU A 717 -13.66 -16.62 -8.12
N ARG A 718 -14.91 -16.96 -7.84
CA ARG A 718 -15.59 -18.08 -8.50
C ARG A 718 -15.78 -17.82 -9.99
N GLN A 719 -16.11 -16.61 -10.41
CA GLN A 719 -16.26 -16.26 -11.82
C GLN A 719 -14.91 -16.33 -12.56
N ILE A 720 -13.82 -15.85 -11.93
CA ILE A 720 -12.47 -15.98 -12.47
C ILE A 720 -12.09 -17.45 -12.65
N ALA A 721 -12.28 -18.29 -11.63
CA ALA A 721 -11.99 -19.71 -11.69
C ALA A 721 -12.82 -20.44 -12.77
N ASN A 722 -14.13 -20.16 -12.84
CA ASN A 722 -15.02 -20.76 -13.83
C ASN A 722 -14.66 -20.33 -15.25
N TRP A 723 -14.23 -19.07 -15.45
CA TRP A 723 -13.79 -18.59 -16.77
C TRP A 723 -12.63 -19.42 -17.32
N PHE A 724 -11.61 -19.64 -16.49
CA PHE A 724 -10.46 -20.46 -16.90
C PHE A 724 -10.82 -21.94 -17.07
N LYS A 725 -11.67 -22.51 -16.22
CA LYS A 725 -12.16 -23.89 -16.36
C LYS A 725 -12.92 -24.10 -17.68
N GLN A 726 -13.65 -23.11 -18.14
CA GLN A 726 -14.45 -23.19 -19.38
C GLN A 726 -13.59 -23.00 -20.63
N ASN A 727 -12.51 -22.24 -20.57
CA ASN A 727 -11.77 -21.79 -21.74
C ASN A 727 -10.37 -22.41 -21.88
N LEU A 728 -9.81 -23.02 -20.82
CA LEU A 728 -8.46 -23.63 -20.84
C LEU A 728 -8.45 -25.17 -20.73
N LYS A 729 -9.59 -25.83 -20.83
CA LYS A 729 -9.69 -27.28 -20.78
C LYS A 729 -10.17 -27.85 -22.10
#